data_ea65842eb6137506f297ba84f293ce68
#
_entry.id   ea65842eb6137506f297ba84f293ce68
#
_cell.length_a   1.000
_cell.length_b   1.000
_cell.length_c   1.000
_cell.angle_alpha   90.00
_cell.angle_beta   90.00
_cell.angle_gamma   90.00
#
_symmetry.space_group_name_H-M   'P 1'
#
loop_
_entity.id
_entity.type
_entity.pdbx_description
1 polymer ?
#
loop_
_entity_poly.entity_id
_entity_poly.type
_entity_poly.pdbx_seq_one_letter_code
_entity_poly.pdbx_strand_id
1 'polypeptide(L)'
;MRTALLSLTFLLAGSMAAPAFAHTAAPKKKVTATTKKGKILPMKEYIDQLMAKMTLQEKIGQLNLMVAGDITTGGALDTQVGSDIAQGNMGGVFNIKGLDKIKALQEIAIKNSRLGIPLLVGMDVIHGYETMFPIPLALSCSWDTEAMKKVGEVSAKEASADGINWTFSPMVDIALDARWGRISEGNGEDPYLSGVMGAAMTQGYQGVDMRTEEILRANRIMACLKHFALYGGVESGKEYNTVDMSRVRMMNQYLPPYEAVVKAGVGSVMSSFNLIDYIPATANKWMMTDVLRKQWGFNGFVVTDYASIAEILQHGTAKDIQEASEQALKAGTDMDMCSNAFVKHLAKSIAEGKVSEEDVNIACRRILEAKYKLGLFSDPYRYCNTKRSKSEIYTAENRQAARDVAAETFVLLKNEGNILPLKKEGKIALIGPLADTRNNIAGTWSVAQVPSKYTTIKEAMEHALAGKATLLYAQGSNIWRNKELQQNGESGKPINWGNEAEMKAEALKIAKEADVIVCAMGESAEMSGECGSRTNLEMPDVQRELLAELLKTGKPVVLLNFAGRPTVLTWEKAHVPAIMNVWFGGSEMGDALCDVIFGDKSPSGKLTTSMPKTTGQEPLYYNHQNTGRPVADDNEKFAKFASNCLDVSNGPLYPFGYGLSYTYFSYSNFRLSSQEAGISNEEATEWQDGKKITASVTVKNNGSRDADEIVQLYIRDMVASISRPVKELKGFQRIHLAAGESKEVSFDITPDMLKFYNADLKHVIEPGDFQIMIGTNSKDVKTLKLNVK
;
A
#
# COMPACT_ATOMS: atom_id res chain seq x y z
N MET A 1 -6.60 31.87 -32.20
CA MET A 1 -5.40 32.70 -32.51
C MET A 1 -4.20 31.77 -32.45
N ARG A 2 -3.52 31.61 -33.55
CA ARG A 2 -2.32 30.76 -33.71
C ARG A 2 -1.16 31.42 -33.02
N THR A 3 -0.36 30.66 -32.22
CA THR A 3 0.99 31.10 -31.83
C THR A 3 1.98 30.00 -32.13
N ALA A 4 3.04 30.40 -32.82
CA ALA A 4 3.98 29.58 -33.53
C ALA A 4 5.06 28.93 -32.64
N LEU A 5 5.50 27.74 -33.07
CA LEU A 5 6.78 27.14 -32.69
C LEU A 5 7.94 27.99 -33.24
N LEU A 6 8.93 28.23 -32.40
CA LEU A 6 10.26 28.68 -32.84
C LEU A 6 11.27 27.60 -32.44
N SER A 7 11.72 26.87 -33.44
CA SER A 7 12.93 26.03 -33.42
C SER A 7 14.17 26.92 -33.57
N LEU A 8 15.12 26.83 -32.67
CA LEU A 8 16.44 27.45 -32.83
C LEU A 8 17.51 26.38 -32.91
N THR A 9 18.00 26.14 -34.11
CA THR A 9 19.18 25.31 -34.38
C THR A 9 20.43 26.19 -34.23
N PHE A 10 21.37 25.81 -33.39
CA PHE A 10 22.72 26.36 -33.44
C PHE A 10 23.74 25.23 -33.66
N LEU A 11 24.28 25.19 -34.85
CA LEU A 11 25.55 24.53 -35.15
C LEU A 11 26.71 25.50 -34.79
N LEU A 12 27.64 25.04 -33.98
CA LEU A 12 29.00 25.57 -33.99
C LEU A 12 29.96 24.44 -33.61
N ALA A 13 30.72 23.97 -34.58
CA ALA A 13 31.87 23.12 -34.43
C ALA A 13 33.04 23.91 -33.88
N GLY A 14 33.64 23.45 -32.81
CA GLY A 14 34.86 23.97 -32.25
C GLY A 14 35.64 22.82 -31.61
N SER A 15 36.59 22.25 -32.37
CA SER A 15 37.53 21.28 -31.90
C SER A 15 38.54 21.93 -30.93
N MET A 16 38.54 21.53 -29.66
CA MET A 16 39.69 21.70 -28.76
C MET A 16 40.10 20.35 -28.21
N ALA A 17 41.30 19.93 -28.59
CA ALA A 17 41.92 18.72 -28.06
C ALA A 17 42.24 18.92 -26.58
N ALA A 18 41.70 18.03 -25.73
CA ALA A 18 42.09 17.90 -24.34
C ALA A 18 43.23 16.90 -24.21
N PRO A 19 44.22 17.14 -23.32
CA PRO A 19 45.34 16.23 -23.15
C PRO A 19 44.91 14.91 -22.53
N ALA A 20 45.31 13.81 -23.16
CA ALA A 20 45.14 12.46 -22.66
C ALA A 20 45.99 12.24 -21.39
N PHE A 21 45.38 12.23 -20.22
CA PHE A 21 46.02 11.67 -19.03
C PHE A 21 45.92 10.15 -19.09
N ALA A 22 47.07 9.53 -19.39
CA ALA A 22 47.26 8.08 -19.27
C ALA A 22 47.19 7.71 -17.79
N HIS A 23 46.02 7.21 -17.32
CA HIS A 23 45.95 6.54 -16.03
C HIS A 23 46.54 5.13 -16.15
N THR A 24 47.72 4.95 -15.61
CA THR A 24 48.32 3.63 -15.34
C THR A 24 47.43 2.95 -14.29
N ALA A 25 46.68 1.92 -14.72
CA ALA A 25 45.84 1.12 -13.87
C ALA A 25 46.69 0.41 -12.80
N ALA A 26 46.54 0.79 -11.54
CA ALA A 26 47.07 0.02 -10.42
C ALA A 26 46.37 -1.37 -10.35
N PRO A 27 47.06 -2.42 -9.89
CA PRO A 27 46.56 -3.78 -9.91
C PRO A 27 45.26 -3.92 -9.06
N LYS A 28 44.22 -4.47 -9.67
CA LYS A 28 42.91 -4.71 -9.08
C LYS A 28 42.98 -5.70 -7.91
N LYS A 29 43.04 -5.24 -6.68
CA LYS A 29 42.83 -6.09 -5.51
C LYS A 29 41.33 -6.06 -5.16
N LYS A 30 40.58 -7.06 -5.63
CA LYS A 30 39.17 -7.27 -5.27
C LYS A 30 39.02 -7.44 -3.77
N VAL A 31 38.01 -6.76 -3.18
CA VAL A 31 37.61 -7.00 -1.80
C VAL A 31 36.64 -8.18 -1.81
N THR A 32 37.02 -9.32 -1.27
CA THR A 32 36.13 -10.47 -1.05
C THR A 32 35.68 -10.48 0.40
N ALA A 33 34.39 -10.67 0.65
CA ALA A 33 33.80 -10.83 2.01
C ALA A 33 34.30 -12.11 2.71
N THR A 34 35.06 -12.93 2.02
CA THR A 34 35.57 -14.20 2.55
C THR A 34 37.04 -14.10 2.89
N THR A 35 37.40 -14.62 4.07
CA THR A 35 38.81 -14.84 4.45
C THR A 35 39.48 -15.87 3.52
N LYS A 36 40.81 -15.95 3.53
CA LYS A 36 41.57 -17.04 2.86
C LYS A 36 41.10 -18.46 3.23
N LYS A 37 40.32 -18.62 4.31
CA LYS A 37 39.74 -19.88 4.79
C LYS A 37 38.23 -20.01 4.45
N GLY A 38 37.67 -19.18 3.56
CA GLY A 38 36.25 -19.23 3.17
C GLY A 38 35.25 -18.75 4.21
N LYS A 39 35.71 -18.14 5.32
CA LYS A 39 34.83 -17.61 6.37
C LYS A 39 34.42 -16.17 6.05
N ILE A 40 33.14 -15.86 6.12
CA ILE A 40 32.62 -14.49 5.96
C ILE A 40 33.10 -13.63 7.13
N LEU A 41 33.68 -12.44 6.84
CA LEU A 41 34.03 -11.45 7.86
C LEU A 41 32.75 -10.90 8.53
N PRO A 42 32.76 -10.59 9.84
CA PRO A 42 31.69 -9.84 10.48
C PRO A 42 31.37 -8.54 9.71
N MET A 43 30.09 -8.16 9.69
CA MET A 43 29.63 -7.02 8.89
C MET A 43 30.43 -5.74 9.15
N LYS A 44 30.56 -5.36 10.41
CA LYS A 44 31.28 -4.15 10.79
C LYS A 44 32.73 -4.16 10.28
N GLU A 45 33.45 -5.26 10.50
CA GLU A 45 34.84 -5.39 10.08
C GLU A 45 34.99 -5.31 8.57
N TYR A 46 34.11 -5.98 7.82
CA TYR A 46 34.14 -5.95 6.35
C TYR A 46 33.87 -4.55 5.80
N ILE A 47 32.83 -3.87 6.31
CA ILE A 47 32.45 -2.53 5.87
C ILE A 47 33.56 -1.51 6.20
N ASP A 48 34.18 -1.57 7.38
CA ASP A 48 35.29 -0.69 7.77
C ASP A 48 36.47 -0.85 6.80
N GLN A 49 36.84 -2.09 6.47
CA GLN A 49 37.93 -2.36 5.50
C GLN A 49 37.56 -1.91 4.08
N LEU A 50 36.29 -2.01 3.67
CA LEU A 50 35.85 -1.56 2.36
C LEU A 50 35.89 -0.03 2.28
N MET A 51 35.26 0.64 3.25
CA MET A 51 35.19 2.12 3.28
C MET A 51 36.57 2.78 3.35
N ALA A 52 37.53 2.17 4.05
CA ALA A 52 38.92 2.65 4.09
C ALA A 52 39.61 2.64 2.72
N LYS A 53 39.09 1.89 1.73
CA LYS A 53 39.65 1.84 0.35
C LYS A 53 38.89 2.72 -0.62
N MET A 54 37.69 3.20 -0.23
CA MET A 54 36.85 4.04 -1.07
C MET A 54 37.36 5.47 -1.13
N THR A 55 37.31 6.05 -2.32
CA THR A 55 37.44 7.49 -2.49
C THR A 55 36.15 8.19 -2.05
N LEU A 56 36.21 9.50 -1.79
CA LEU A 56 35.04 10.30 -1.50
C LEU A 56 33.98 10.15 -2.62
N GLN A 57 34.39 10.21 -3.88
CA GLN A 57 33.47 10.07 -5.02
C GLN A 57 32.78 8.71 -5.05
N GLU A 58 33.51 7.62 -4.75
CA GLU A 58 32.89 6.29 -4.68
C GLU A 58 31.93 6.14 -3.49
N LYS A 59 32.17 6.83 -2.36
CA LYS A 59 31.25 6.88 -1.24
C LYS A 59 29.97 7.64 -1.63
N ILE A 60 30.10 8.80 -2.27
CA ILE A 60 28.97 9.59 -2.79
C ILE A 60 28.21 8.78 -3.85
N GLY A 61 28.90 8.05 -4.71
CA GLY A 61 28.28 7.19 -5.72
C GLY A 61 27.36 6.12 -5.13
N GLN A 62 27.65 5.60 -3.93
CA GLN A 62 26.73 4.66 -3.27
C GLN A 62 25.39 5.29 -2.89
N LEU A 63 25.31 6.61 -2.76
CA LEU A 63 24.11 7.36 -2.40
C LEU A 63 23.21 7.64 -3.62
N ASN A 64 23.53 7.12 -4.81
CA ASN A 64 22.80 7.39 -6.05
C ASN A 64 21.98 6.19 -6.51
N LEU A 65 20.70 6.42 -6.83
CA LEU A 65 19.75 5.44 -7.33
C LEU A 65 19.07 5.97 -8.59
N MET A 66 19.21 5.25 -9.72
CA MET A 66 18.69 5.70 -11.02
C MET A 66 17.82 4.64 -11.71
N VAL A 67 16.91 5.09 -12.56
CA VAL A 67 16.14 4.20 -13.45
C VAL A 67 17.10 3.57 -14.48
N ALA A 68 17.02 2.27 -14.65
CA ALA A 68 17.90 1.53 -15.57
C ALA A 68 17.15 0.63 -16.56
N GLY A 69 15.83 0.72 -16.65
CA GLY A 69 15.01 -0.21 -17.42
C GLY A 69 13.98 0.41 -18.32
N ASP A 70 13.25 -0.49 -19.02
CA ASP A 70 12.17 -0.15 -19.94
C ASP A 70 10.87 0.23 -19.18
N ILE A 71 10.81 -0.02 -17.87
CA ILE A 71 9.67 0.32 -17.03
C ILE A 71 9.94 1.70 -16.43
N THR A 72 9.32 2.71 -17.01
CA THR A 72 9.39 4.07 -16.50
C THR A 72 8.14 4.36 -15.68
N THR A 73 8.36 4.64 -14.40
CA THR A 73 7.34 5.17 -13.50
C THR A 73 7.47 6.68 -13.30
N GLY A 74 8.44 7.31 -13.98
CA GLY A 74 8.71 8.74 -13.97
C GLY A 74 9.40 9.21 -15.26
N GLY A 75 9.67 10.52 -15.38
CA GLY A 75 9.94 11.21 -16.64
C GLY A 75 11.30 11.03 -17.32
N ALA A 76 12.27 10.23 -16.82
CA ALA A 76 13.59 10.21 -17.40
C ALA A 76 14.24 8.81 -17.45
N LEU A 77 14.64 8.39 -18.64
CA LEU A 77 15.61 7.30 -18.87
C LEU A 77 17.02 7.89 -18.83
N ASP A 78 17.92 7.35 -18.00
CA ASP A 78 19.33 7.68 -18.04
C ASP A 78 20.06 6.75 -19.03
N THR A 79 20.54 7.31 -20.14
CA THR A 79 21.29 6.57 -21.17
C THR A 79 22.74 6.29 -20.76
N GLN A 80 23.21 6.82 -19.62
CA GLN A 80 24.59 6.71 -19.16
C GLN A 80 24.79 5.71 -17.99
N VAL A 81 23.74 5.03 -17.55
CA VAL A 81 23.76 4.13 -16.37
C VAL A 81 24.94 3.16 -16.37
N GLY A 82 25.24 2.52 -17.50
CA GLY A 82 26.38 1.61 -17.60
C GLY A 82 27.74 2.27 -17.35
N SER A 83 27.92 3.50 -17.81
CA SER A 83 29.14 4.30 -17.59
C SER A 83 29.27 4.69 -16.12
N ASP A 84 28.18 5.19 -15.51
CA ASP A 84 28.17 5.61 -14.11
C ASP A 84 28.41 4.44 -13.16
N ILE A 85 27.87 3.26 -13.45
CA ILE A 85 28.16 2.03 -12.71
C ILE A 85 29.66 1.71 -12.78
N ALA A 86 30.26 1.75 -13.98
CA ALA A 86 31.68 1.45 -14.17
C ALA A 86 32.60 2.45 -13.45
N GLN A 87 32.19 3.71 -13.33
CA GLN A 87 32.91 4.76 -12.61
C GLN A 87 32.72 4.68 -11.09
N GLY A 88 31.77 3.86 -10.59
CA GLY A 88 31.45 3.76 -9.17
C GLY A 88 30.50 4.85 -8.68
N ASN A 89 29.79 5.54 -9.56
CA ASN A 89 28.86 6.62 -9.28
C ASN A 89 27.42 6.13 -9.04
N MET A 90 27.23 4.83 -8.78
CA MET A 90 25.91 4.21 -8.66
C MET A 90 25.85 3.22 -7.50
N GLY A 91 24.95 3.44 -6.55
CA GLY A 91 24.68 2.53 -5.44
C GLY A 91 23.62 1.48 -5.76
N GLY A 92 22.65 1.84 -6.59
CA GLY A 92 21.56 0.98 -7.01
C GLY A 92 20.92 1.43 -8.31
N VAL A 93 20.09 0.55 -8.87
CA VAL A 93 19.24 0.79 -10.04
C VAL A 93 17.84 0.30 -9.74
N PHE A 94 16.82 0.79 -10.45
CA PHE A 94 15.45 0.32 -10.24
C PHE A 94 14.61 0.29 -11.51
N ASN A 95 13.44 -0.36 -11.42
CA ASN A 95 12.45 -0.51 -12.49
C ASN A 95 13.02 -1.11 -13.79
N ILE A 96 13.88 -2.12 -13.63
CA ILE A 96 14.37 -2.97 -14.71
C ILE A 96 13.81 -4.39 -14.52
N LYS A 97 13.21 -4.97 -15.57
CA LYS A 97 12.70 -6.34 -15.60
C LYS A 97 13.51 -7.21 -16.55
N GLY A 98 13.79 -8.43 -16.12
CA GLY A 98 14.50 -9.44 -16.90
C GLY A 98 15.89 -9.76 -16.37
N LEU A 99 16.05 -11.02 -15.97
CA LEU A 99 17.24 -11.54 -15.30
C LEU A 99 18.56 -11.24 -16.05
N ASP A 100 18.56 -11.39 -17.38
CA ASP A 100 19.76 -11.18 -18.19
C ASP A 100 20.20 -9.70 -18.19
N LYS A 101 19.25 -8.76 -18.24
CA LYS A 101 19.51 -7.33 -18.17
C LYS A 101 20.10 -6.97 -16.80
N ILE A 102 19.48 -7.44 -15.71
CA ILE A 102 19.92 -7.21 -14.33
C ILE A 102 21.32 -7.79 -14.12
N LYS A 103 21.54 -9.02 -14.59
CA LYS A 103 22.85 -9.67 -14.52
C LYS A 103 23.94 -8.89 -15.26
N ALA A 104 23.63 -8.33 -16.43
CA ALA A 104 24.57 -7.52 -17.20
C ALA A 104 24.98 -6.26 -16.42
N LEU A 105 24.05 -5.55 -15.76
CA LEU A 105 24.39 -4.39 -14.91
C LEU A 105 25.22 -4.80 -13.69
N GLN A 106 24.90 -5.89 -13.03
CA GLN A 106 25.74 -6.43 -11.94
C GLN A 106 27.14 -6.80 -12.42
N GLU A 107 27.27 -7.34 -13.63
CA GLU A 107 28.58 -7.65 -14.21
C GLU A 107 29.43 -6.39 -14.45
N ILE A 108 28.82 -5.29 -14.90
CA ILE A 108 29.51 -4.00 -15.04
C ILE A 108 30.01 -3.55 -13.66
N ALA A 109 29.13 -3.57 -12.63
CA ALA A 109 29.50 -3.17 -11.27
C ALA A 109 30.67 -4.00 -10.72
N ILE A 110 30.65 -5.31 -10.92
CA ILE A 110 31.63 -6.24 -10.35
C ILE A 110 32.94 -6.28 -11.14
N LYS A 111 32.86 -6.24 -12.48
CA LYS A 111 34.03 -6.46 -13.34
C LYS A 111 34.70 -5.16 -13.77
N ASN A 112 33.94 -4.09 -13.99
CA ASN A 112 34.43 -2.87 -14.62
C ASN A 112 34.66 -1.73 -13.61
N SER A 113 33.98 -1.73 -12.42
CA SER A 113 34.31 -0.75 -11.40
C SER A 113 35.56 -1.13 -10.59
N ARG A 114 36.20 -0.15 -9.99
CA ARG A 114 37.51 -0.32 -9.28
C ARG A 114 37.40 -1.26 -8.07
N LEU A 115 36.34 -1.14 -7.27
CA LEU A 115 36.13 -1.92 -6.04
C LEU A 115 35.24 -3.14 -6.22
N GLY A 116 34.45 -3.21 -7.30
CA GLY A 116 33.54 -4.31 -7.54
C GLY A 116 32.39 -4.35 -6.53
N ILE A 117 31.87 -3.22 -6.12
CA ILE A 117 30.72 -3.14 -5.19
C ILE A 117 29.44 -3.47 -5.96
N PRO A 118 28.64 -4.46 -5.52
CA PRO A 118 27.40 -4.86 -6.19
C PRO A 118 26.32 -3.79 -6.04
N LEU A 119 25.34 -3.80 -6.97
CA LEU A 119 24.20 -2.89 -6.99
C LEU A 119 23.05 -3.41 -6.13
N LEU A 120 22.30 -2.49 -5.50
CA LEU A 120 20.91 -2.71 -5.15
C LEU A 120 20.07 -2.69 -6.43
N VAL A 121 19.09 -3.58 -6.53
CA VAL A 121 18.16 -3.64 -7.67
C VAL A 121 16.73 -3.53 -7.11
N GLY A 122 16.15 -2.34 -7.26
CA GLY A 122 14.83 -2.00 -6.73
C GLY A 122 13.71 -2.16 -7.76
N MET A 123 12.49 -2.39 -7.27
CA MET A 123 11.26 -2.33 -8.08
C MET A 123 10.05 -2.12 -7.18
N ASP A 124 9.00 -1.50 -7.73
CA ASP A 124 7.69 -1.39 -7.09
C ASP A 124 6.94 -2.74 -7.15
N VAL A 125 7.34 -3.67 -6.29
CA VAL A 125 6.67 -4.98 -6.09
C VAL A 125 5.69 -4.83 -4.93
N ILE A 126 4.61 -4.05 -5.16
CA ILE A 126 3.72 -3.58 -4.08
C ILE A 126 2.71 -4.65 -3.67
N HIS A 127 2.12 -5.35 -4.64
CA HIS A 127 1.15 -6.43 -4.39
C HIS A 127 1.30 -7.61 -5.36
N GLY A 128 2.54 -7.93 -5.71
CA GLY A 128 2.86 -9.05 -6.60
C GLY A 128 3.98 -8.69 -7.58
N TYR A 129 4.46 -9.70 -8.30
CA TYR A 129 5.41 -9.57 -9.39
C TYR A 129 4.73 -9.92 -10.72
N GLU A 130 4.81 -11.17 -11.24
CA GLU A 130 3.95 -11.60 -12.34
C GLU A 130 2.64 -12.21 -11.84
N THR A 131 2.66 -12.92 -10.72
CA THR A 131 1.45 -13.27 -9.98
C THR A 131 1.02 -12.02 -9.20
N MET A 132 -0.02 -11.35 -9.70
CA MET A 132 -0.56 -10.17 -9.04
C MET A 132 -1.64 -10.58 -8.04
N PHE A 133 -1.49 -10.10 -6.81
CA PHE A 133 -2.51 -10.15 -5.77
C PHE A 133 -3.46 -8.95 -5.88
N PRO A 134 -4.56 -8.91 -5.13
CA PRO A 134 -5.38 -7.70 -5.02
C PRO A 134 -4.58 -6.49 -4.60
N ILE A 135 -5.04 -5.30 -4.95
CA ILE A 135 -4.44 -4.03 -4.47
C ILE A 135 -4.37 -4.01 -2.93
N PRO A 136 -3.40 -3.31 -2.32
CA PRO A 136 -3.22 -3.30 -0.86
C PRO A 136 -4.47 -2.92 -0.06
N LEU A 137 -5.28 -1.96 -0.53
CA LEU A 137 -6.55 -1.62 0.09
C LEU A 137 -7.52 -2.81 0.13
N ALA A 138 -7.58 -3.60 -0.94
CA ALA A 138 -8.36 -4.84 -0.96
C ALA A 138 -7.76 -5.90 -0.03
N LEU A 139 -6.43 -6.08 -0.07
CA LEU A 139 -5.72 -7.03 0.81
C LEU A 139 -6.03 -6.76 2.28
N SER A 140 -6.06 -5.50 2.69
CA SER A 140 -6.40 -5.14 4.07
C SER A 140 -7.81 -5.58 4.46
N CYS A 141 -8.77 -5.62 3.49
CA CYS A 141 -10.14 -6.09 3.72
C CYS A 141 -10.26 -7.58 4.05
N SER A 142 -9.21 -8.38 3.85
CA SER A 142 -9.17 -9.75 4.35
C SER A 142 -9.08 -9.82 5.87
N TRP A 143 -8.54 -8.80 6.54
CA TRP A 143 -8.22 -8.79 7.97
C TRP A 143 -7.40 -10.02 8.38
N ASP A 144 -6.54 -10.49 7.47
CA ASP A 144 -5.71 -11.68 7.64
C ASP A 144 -4.22 -11.34 7.47
N THR A 145 -3.50 -11.37 8.59
CA THR A 145 -2.05 -11.10 8.62
C THR A 145 -1.23 -12.21 7.97
N GLU A 146 -1.69 -13.45 8.00
CA GLU A 146 -1.00 -14.56 7.33
C GLU A 146 -1.18 -14.49 5.81
N ALA A 147 -2.38 -14.09 5.34
CA ALA A 147 -2.60 -13.79 3.93
C ALA A 147 -1.67 -12.64 3.46
N MET A 148 -1.57 -11.54 4.24
CA MET A 148 -0.68 -10.42 3.94
C MET A 148 0.78 -10.84 3.89
N LYS A 149 1.23 -11.66 4.84
CA LYS A 149 2.58 -12.23 4.86
C LYS A 149 2.82 -13.15 3.66
N LYS A 150 1.84 -13.97 3.27
CA LYS A 150 1.90 -14.83 2.08
C LYS A 150 2.07 -14.02 0.80
N VAL A 151 1.36 -12.88 0.67
CA VAL A 151 1.55 -11.93 -0.45
C VAL A 151 3.00 -11.47 -0.53
N GLY A 152 3.59 -11.02 0.58
CA GLY A 152 5.00 -10.63 0.65
C GLY A 152 5.96 -11.78 0.28
N GLU A 153 5.68 -13.00 0.75
CA GLU A 153 6.50 -14.19 0.46
C GLU A 153 6.52 -14.58 -1.01
N VAL A 154 5.33 -14.64 -1.65
CA VAL A 154 5.22 -14.97 -3.07
C VAL A 154 5.82 -13.88 -3.94
N SER A 155 5.53 -12.63 -3.62
CA SER A 155 6.09 -11.46 -4.31
C SER A 155 7.63 -11.46 -4.26
N ALA A 156 8.22 -11.69 -3.08
CA ALA A 156 9.66 -11.78 -2.89
C ALA A 156 10.28 -12.97 -3.64
N LYS A 157 9.62 -14.14 -3.61
CA LYS A 157 10.04 -15.35 -4.32
C LYS A 157 10.16 -15.10 -5.82
N GLU A 158 9.15 -14.51 -6.43
CA GLU A 158 9.13 -14.22 -7.87
C GLU A 158 10.11 -13.11 -8.26
N ALA A 159 10.06 -11.96 -7.57
CA ALA A 159 10.92 -10.82 -7.85
C ALA A 159 12.42 -11.19 -7.69
N SER A 160 12.77 -11.90 -6.61
CA SER A 160 14.14 -12.36 -6.40
C SER A 160 14.61 -13.38 -7.42
N ALA A 161 13.69 -14.17 -7.99
CA ALA A 161 14.01 -15.11 -9.07
C ALA A 161 14.33 -14.40 -10.39
N ASP A 162 13.88 -13.17 -10.57
CA ASP A 162 14.19 -12.32 -11.74
C ASP A 162 15.31 -11.29 -11.48
N GLY A 163 15.96 -11.36 -10.30
CA GLY A 163 17.14 -10.55 -10.00
C GLY A 163 16.90 -9.34 -9.10
N ILE A 164 15.64 -9.04 -8.74
CA ILE A 164 15.27 -7.96 -7.82
C ILE A 164 15.69 -8.34 -6.40
N ASN A 165 16.25 -7.40 -5.64
CA ASN A 165 16.67 -7.63 -4.26
C ASN A 165 16.10 -6.60 -3.26
N TRP A 166 15.32 -5.63 -3.75
CA TRP A 166 14.72 -4.56 -2.98
C TRP A 166 13.35 -4.17 -3.56
N THR A 167 12.33 -3.99 -2.70
CA THR A 167 11.01 -3.48 -3.12
C THR A 167 10.68 -2.18 -2.43
N PHE A 168 9.89 -1.31 -3.09
CA PHE A 168 9.35 -0.07 -2.54
C PHE A 168 7.96 -0.30 -1.91
N SER A 169 7.90 -1.24 -0.96
CA SER A 169 6.72 -1.68 -0.22
C SER A 169 7.13 -2.18 1.16
N PRO A 170 6.26 -2.10 2.21
CA PRO A 170 4.86 -1.69 2.19
C PRO A 170 4.63 -0.17 2.23
N MET A 171 3.49 0.26 1.71
CA MET A 171 2.93 1.59 1.91
C MET A 171 1.93 1.53 3.08
N VAL A 172 2.10 2.40 4.08
CA VAL A 172 1.27 2.42 5.29
C VAL A 172 0.69 3.80 5.60
N ASP A 173 0.67 4.70 4.62
CA ASP A 173 0.05 6.00 4.75
C ASP A 173 -1.42 5.88 5.17
N ILE A 174 -1.81 6.58 6.23
CA ILE A 174 -3.21 6.66 6.64
C ILE A 174 -3.92 7.62 5.71
N ALA A 175 -4.95 7.13 5.03
CA ALA A 175 -5.76 7.89 4.09
C ALA A 175 -7.18 8.09 4.66
N LEU A 176 -7.51 9.32 4.99
CA LEU A 176 -8.81 9.70 5.55
C LEU A 176 -9.74 10.35 4.50
N ASP A 177 -9.20 10.65 3.33
CA ASP A 177 -9.91 11.30 2.22
C ASP A 177 -9.87 10.39 0.99
N ALA A 178 -11.00 9.81 0.64
CA ALA A 178 -11.13 8.90 -0.48
C ALA A 178 -10.88 9.56 -1.86
N ARG A 179 -10.81 10.89 -1.92
CA ARG A 179 -10.44 11.61 -3.15
C ARG A 179 -8.98 11.40 -3.53
N TRP A 180 -8.11 11.08 -2.57
CA TRP A 180 -6.70 10.74 -2.83
C TRP A 180 -6.58 9.39 -3.53
N GLY A 181 -5.91 9.38 -4.71
CA GLY A 181 -5.80 8.17 -5.53
C GLY A 181 -4.98 7.06 -4.89
N ARG A 182 -3.91 7.43 -4.19
CA ARG A 182 -2.99 6.47 -3.58
C ARG A 182 -3.54 5.74 -2.35
N ILE A 183 -4.75 6.06 -1.90
CA ILE A 183 -5.47 5.23 -0.91
C ILE A 183 -5.50 3.75 -1.33
N SER A 184 -5.49 3.45 -2.63
CA SER A 184 -5.44 2.11 -3.19
C SER A 184 -4.18 1.31 -2.83
N GLU A 185 -3.07 2.01 -2.50
CA GLU A 185 -1.76 1.40 -2.22
C GLU A 185 -1.56 1.08 -0.73
N GLY A 186 -2.43 1.59 0.17
CA GLY A 186 -2.33 1.46 1.61
C GLY A 186 -3.37 0.51 2.21
N ASN A 187 -3.50 0.56 3.53
CA ASN A 187 -4.37 -0.33 4.31
C ASN A 187 -5.61 0.40 4.88
N GLY A 188 -5.99 1.54 4.31
CA GLY A 188 -7.18 2.30 4.68
C GLY A 188 -6.95 3.36 5.76
N GLU A 189 -7.97 3.58 6.62
CA GLU A 189 -8.05 4.73 7.52
C GLU A 189 -7.56 4.46 8.95
N ASP A 190 -7.35 3.18 9.32
CA ASP A 190 -7.06 2.81 10.70
C ASP A 190 -5.56 2.61 10.97
N PRO A 191 -4.99 3.33 11.97
CA PRO A 191 -3.57 3.24 12.29
C PRO A 191 -3.09 1.87 12.80
N TYR A 192 -3.92 1.20 13.62
CA TYR A 192 -3.58 -0.10 14.17
C TYR A 192 -3.57 -1.17 13.08
N LEU A 193 -4.65 -1.24 12.29
CA LEU A 193 -4.77 -2.20 11.19
C LEU A 193 -3.66 -2.01 10.16
N SER A 194 -3.41 -0.75 9.74
CA SER A 194 -2.35 -0.44 8.77
C SER A 194 -0.96 -0.86 9.29
N GLY A 195 -0.70 -0.64 10.57
CA GLY A 195 0.55 -1.06 11.21
C GLY A 195 0.73 -2.58 11.23
N VAL A 196 -0.31 -3.32 11.60
CA VAL A 196 -0.28 -4.79 11.67
C VAL A 196 -0.11 -5.41 10.28
N MET A 197 -0.86 -4.92 9.29
CA MET A 197 -0.77 -5.39 7.90
C MET A 197 0.58 -5.06 7.27
N GLY A 198 1.09 -3.83 7.45
CA GLY A 198 2.40 -3.43 6.96
C GLY A 198 3.55 -4.24 7.58
N ALA A 199 3.47 -4.54 8.88
CA ALA A 199 4.43 -5.39 9.57
C ALA A 199 4.42 -6.82 9.03
N ALA A 200 3.24 -7.42 8.83
CA ALA A 200 3.09 -8.75 8.26
C ALA A 200 3.67 -8.85 6.84
N MET A 201 3.39 -7.85 6.00
CA MET A 201 3.91 -7.77 4.64
C MET A 201 5.45 -7.64 4.62
N THR A 202 6.01 -6.80 5.51
CA THR A 202 7.46 -6.67 5.69
C THR A 202 8.11 -8.00 6.04
N GLN A 203 7.54 -8.73 6.99
CA GLN A 203 8.01 -10.07 7.37
C GLN A 203 7.93 -11.04 6.19
N GLY A 204 6.88 -10.95 5.38
CA GLY A 204 6.73 -11.74 4.16
C GLY A 204 7.85 -11.47 3.16
N TYR A 205 8.17 -10.21 2.87
CA TYR A 205 9.25 -9.85 1.95
C TYR A 205 10.62 -10.28 2.45
N GLN A 206 10.96 -10.01 3.70
CA GLN A 206 12.31 -10.15 4.23
C GLN A 206 12.56 -11.51 4.88
N GLY A 207 11.60 -12.04 5.62
CA GLY A 207 11.73 -13.27 6.40
C GLY A 207 12.68 -13.18 7.60
N VAL A 208 13.32 -12.03 7.80
CA VAL A 208 14.23 -11.73 8.91
C VAL A 208 14.06 -10.27 9.37
N ASP A 209 14.49 -9.99 10.59
CA ASP A 209 14.59 -8.63 11.12
C ASP A 209 15.91 -7.99 10.67
N MET A 210 15.82 -7.00 9.78
CA MET A 210 17.01 -6.32 9.25
C MET A 210 17.70 -5.35 10.22
N ARG A 211 17.21 -5.22 11.44
CA ARG A 211 17.97 -4.57 12.52
C ARG A 211 19.15 -5.44 13.00
N THR A 212 19.07 -6.75 12.75
CA THR A 212 20.14 -7.71 13.04
C THR A 212 21.15 -7.81 11.90
N GLU A 213 22.20 -8.61 12.06
CA GLU A 213 23.22 -8.91 11.02
C GLU A 213 22.87 -10.18 10.21
N GLU A 214 21.66 -10.73 10.38
CA GLU A 214 21.22 -11.92 9.66
C GLU A 214 21.12 -11.63 8.16
N ILE A 215 21.66 -12.57 7.35
CA ILE A 215 21.64 -12.45 5.90
C ILE A 215 20.32 -13.04 5.37
N LEU A 216 19.61 -12.25 4.55
CA LEU A 216 18.36 -12.68 3.91
C LEU A 216 18.58 -13.95 3.07
N ARG A 217 17.58 -14.81 3.01
CA ARG A 217 17.58 -15.93 2.06
C ARG A 217 17.50 -15.40 0.62
N ALA A 218 18.01 -16.15 -0.35
CA ALA A 218 18.04 -15.73 -1.75
C ALA A 218 16.64 -15.58 -2.40
N ASN A 219 15.61 -16.13 -1.78
CA ASN A 219 14.21 -15.99 -2.21
C ASN A 219 13.45 -14.92 -1.41
N ARG A 220 14.15 -14.01 -0.75
CA ARG A 220 13.62 -12.86 0.00
C ARG A 220 14.25 -11.58 -0.53
N ILE A 221 13.56 -10.47 -0.36
CA ILE A 221 14.01 -9.14 -0.80
C ILE A 221 13.87 -8.16 0.36
N MET A 222 14.66 -7.10 0.36
CA MET A 222 14.54 -6.02 1.33
C MET A 222 13.27 -5.23 1.07
N ALA A 223 12.53 -4.92 2.14
CA ALA A 223 11.35 -4.05 2.11
C ALA A 223 11.74 -2.58 2.28
N CYS A 224 10.88 -1.69 1.81
CA CYS A 224 10.99 -0.24 1.97
C CYS A 224 9.67 0.34 2.44
N LEU A 225 9.64 0.80 3.67
CA LEU A 225 8.49 1.48 4.26
C LEU A 225 8.26 2.83 3.58
N LYS A 226 7.04 3.09 3.08
CA LYS A 226 6.71 4.35 2.40
C LYS A 226 5.30 4.85 2.76
N HIS A 227 5.00 6.15 2.54
CA HIS A 227 5.94 7.24 2.27
C HIS A 227 6.14 8.03 3.57
N PHE A 228 7.35 8.08 4.08
CA PHE A 228 7.64 8.64 5.39
C PHE A 228 7.86 10.17 5.33
N ALA A 229 6.81 10.99 5.76
CA ALA A 229 5.60 10.52 6.41
C ALA A 229 4.41 11.42 6.07
N LEU A 230 3.21 10.97 6.52
CA LEU A 230 1.97 11.76 6.50
C LEU A 230 1.34 11.98 5.12
N TYR A 231 1.81 11.34 4.07
CA TYR A 231 1.40 11.64 2.70
C TYR A 231 -0.10 11.41 2.45
N GLY A 232 -0.75 10.46 3.13
CA GLY A 232 -2.19 10.29 3.07
C GLY A 232 -3.03 11.42 3.71
N GLY A 233 -2.38 12.41 4.34
CA GLY A 233 -3.00 13.60 4.91
C GLY A 233 -3.02 14.81 3.97
N VAL A 234 -2.73 14.67 2.68
CA VAL A 234 -2.73 15.76 1.70
C VAL A 234 -4.08 16.47 1.62
N GLU A 235 -4.04 17.81 1.57
CA GLU A 235 -5.23 18.65 1.55
C GLU A 235 -6.10 18.35 0.32
N SER A 236 -7.41 18.18 0.58
CA SER A 236 -8.44 17.88 -0.43
C SER A 236 -8.23 16.55 -1.17
N GLY A 237 -7.42 15.63 -0.63
CA GLY A 237 -7.07 14.38 -1.32
C GLY A 237 -6.38 14.61 -2.66
N LYS A 238 -5.74 15.77 -2.86
CA LYS A 238 -5.08 16.12 -4.12
C LYS A 238 -3.63 15.64 -4.08
N GLU A 239 -3.25 14.86 -5.07
CA GLU A 239 -1.89 14.32 -5.20
C GLU A 239 -0.83 15.42 -5.16
N TYR A 240 0.30 15.14 -4.49
CA TYR A 240 1.44 16.07 -4.30
C TYR A 240 1.11 17.38 -3.57
N ASN A 241 -0.06 17.46 -2.91
CA ASN A 241 -0.45 18.66 -2.18
C ASN A 241 0.20 18.73 -0.80
N THR A 242 0.01 19.85 -0.12
CA THR A 242 0.54 20.09 1.22
C THR A 242 -0.17 19.27 2.29
N VAL A 243 0.52 19.05 3.40
CA VAL A 243 0.00 18.47 4.62
C VAL A 243 0.19 19.44 5.76
N ASP A 244 -0.89 19.75 6.49
CA ASP A 244 -0.84 20.55 7.71
C ASP A 244 -1.63 19.89 8.83
N MET A 245 -0.96 19.58 9.93
CA MET A 245 -1.57 19.00 11.12
C MET A 245 -0.66 19.16 12.34
N SER A 246 -1.25 19.14 13.54
CA SER A 246 -0.50 19.22 14.79
C SER A 246 0.37 17.96 15.00
N ARG A 247 1.50 18.11 15.69
CA ARG A 247 2.35 16.96 16.06
C ARG A 247 1.62 15.93 16.92
N VAL A 248 0.69 16.37 17.78
CA VAL A 248 -0.17 15.47 18.56
C VAL A 248 -0.98 14.55 17.62
N ARG A 249 -1.57 15.12 16.56
CA ARG A 249 -2.29 14.35 15.55
C ARG A 249 -1.34 13.41 14.78
N MET A 250 -0.16 13.89 14.40
CA MET A 250 0.85 13.06 13.75
C MET A 250 1.14 11.80 14.58
N MET A 251 1.50 11.99 15.86
CA MET A 251 1.91 10.91 16.76
C MET A 251 0.79 9.92 17.09
N ASN A 252 -0.47 10.36 17.17
CA ASN A 252 -1.59 9.49 17.55
C ASN A 252 -2.31 8.84 16.35
N GLN A 253 -2.27 9.43 15.15
CA GLN A 253 -3.11 9.00 14.04
C GLN A 253 -2.31 8.58 12.80
N TYR A 254 -1.25 9.31 12.43
CA TYR A 254 -0.55 9.06 11.16
C TYR A 254 0.75 8.28 11.30
N LEU A 255 1.49 8.46 12.41
CA LEU A 255 2.79 7.84 12.61
C LEU A 255 2.78 6.40 13.18
N PRO A 256 1.75 5.92 13.89
CA PRO A 256 1.78 4.59 14.49
C PRO A 256 2.02 3.44 13.48
N PRO A 257 1.47 3.44 12.24
CA PRO A 257 1.74 2.37 11.29
C PRO A 257 3.22 2.31 10.88
N TYR A 258 3.87 3.46 10.71
CA TYR A 258 5.30 3.49 10.39
C TYR A 258 6.15 2.94 11.53
N GLU A 259 5.83 3.31 12.78
CA GLU A 259 6.52 2.78 13.95
C GLU A 259 6.38 1.26 14.04
N ALA A 260 5.18 0.71 13.77
CA ALA A 260 4.94 -0.72 13.76
C ALA A 260 5.81 -1.46 12.73
N VAL A 261 5.96 -0.92 11.54
CA VAL A 261 6.80 -1.51 10.47
C VAL A 261 8.30 -1.36 10.79
N VAL A 262 8.72 -0.24 11.39
CA VAL A 262 10.10 -0.09 11.90
C VAL A 262 10.39 -1.15 12.97
N LYS A 263 9.44 -1.37 13.91
CA LYS A 263 9.55 -2.41 14.94
C LYS A 263 9.54 -3.83 14.34
N ALA A 264 8.93 -4.05 13.19
CA ALA A 264 9.00 -5.31 12.46
C ALA A 264 10.35 -5.53 11.73
N GLY A 265 11.27 -4.56 11.78
CA GLY A 265 12.63 -4.71 11.27
C GLY A 265 12.80 -4.43 9.79
N VAL A 266 12.08 -3.45 9.24
CA VAL A 266 12.23 -3.03 7.84
C VAL A 266 13.64 -2.54 7.52
N GLY A 267 14.17 -2.88 6.33
CA GLY A 267 15.55 -2.56 5.94
C GLY A 267 15.77 -1.15 5.39
N SER A 268 14.73 -0.53 4.82
CA SER A 268 14.81 0.83 4.27
C SER A 268 13.50 1.58 4.45
N VAL A 269 13.58 2.91 4.33
CA VAL A 269 12.45 3.85 4.43
C VAL A 269 12.53 4.81 3.26
N MET A 270 11.41 5.14 2.64
CA MET A 270 11.31 6.15 1.57
C MET A 270 10.65 7.41 2.11
N SER A 271 11.30 8.58 1.91
CA SER A 271 10.72 9.87 2.28
C SER A 271 9.53 10.22 1.39
N SER A 272 8.55 10.96 1.92
CA SER A 272 7.41 11.43 1.16
C SER A 272 7.68 12.76 0.42
N PHE A 273 6.78 13.13 -0.50
CA PHE A 273 6.86 14.38 -1.29
C PHE A 273 6.41 15.63 -0.53
N ASN A 274 5.50 15.47 0.45
CA ASN A 274 4.83 16.59 1.11
C ASN A 274 5.70 17.33 2.12
N LEU A 275 5.20 18.47 2.56
CA LEU A 275 5.74 19.21 3.71
C LEU A 275 5.32 18.57 5.04
N ILE A 276 6.17 18.68 6.04
CA ILE A 276 5.88 18.36 7.45
C ILE A 276 6.34 19.57 8.29
N ASP A 277 5.43 20.22 9.00
CA ASP A 277 5.71 21.49 9.70
C ASP A 277 6.36 22.53 8.77
N TYR A 278 5.85 22.67 7.53
CA TYR A 278 6.35 23.58 6.48
C TYR A 278 7.79 23.27 5.97
N ILE A 279 8.35 22.11 6.30
CA ILE A 279 9.66 21.66 5.82
C ILE A 279 9.44 20.43 4.92
N PRO A 280 10.04 20.36 3.71
CA PRO A 280 9.97 19.17 2.88
C PRO A 280 10.36 17.91 3.66
N ALA A 281 9.56 16.84 3.59
CA ALA A 281 9.80 15.61 4.34
C ALA A 281 11.22 15.09 4.14
N THR A 282 11.72 15.12 2.91
CA THR A 282 13.09 14.70 2.53
C THR A 282 14.18 15.50 3.27
N ALA A 283 13.90 16.74 3.68
CA ALA A 283 14.81 17.63 4.41
C ALA A 283 14.41 17.84 5.89
N ASN A 284 13.43 17.11 6.40
CA ASN A 284 12.91 17.28 7.75
C ASN A 284 13.72 16.49 8.79
N LYS A 285 14.68 17.17 9.43
CA LYS A 285 15.55 16.55 10.44
C LYS A 285 14.79 15.99 11.64
N TRP A 286 13.74 16.66 12.11
CA TRP A 286 12.94 16.18 13.23
C TRP A 286 12.34 14.81 12.89
N MET A 287 11.74 14.68 11.71
CA MET A 287 11.12 13.42 11.30
C MET A 287 12.18 12.33 11.01
N MET A 288 13.19 12.63 10.16
CA MET A 288 14.17 11.64 9.69
C MET A 288 15.18 11.21 10.75
N THR A 289 15.58 12.13 11.63
CA THR A 289 16.61 11.86 12.63
C THR A 289 16.01 11.67 14.03
N ASP A 290 15.20 12.61 14.50
CA ASP A 290 14.79 12.59 15.91
C ASP A 290 13.69 11.54 16.14
N VAL A 291 12.66 11.46 15.29
CA VAL A 291 11.58 10.47 15.40
C VAL A 291 12.07 9.12 14.89
N LEU A 292 12.40 9.02 13.60
CA LEU A 292 12.69 7.73 12.96
C LEU A 292 13.89 7.00 13.59
N ARG A 293 15.01 7.69 13.79
CA ARG A 293 16.26 7.05 14.23
C ARG A 293 16.44 7.07 15.74
N LYS A 294 16.27 8.23 16.39
CA LYS A 294 16.54 8.33 17.85
C LYS A 294 15.39 7.75 18.67
N GLN A 295 14.14 8.05 18.33
CA GLN A 295 12.98 7.60 19.11
C GLN A 295 12.62 6.14 18.78
N TRP A 296 12.56 5.76 17.48
CA TRP A 296 12.17 4.41 17.08
C TRP A 296 13.33 3.43 16.83
N GLY A 297 14.58 3.92 16.81
CA GLY A 297 15.76 3.07 16.69
C GLY A 297 16.00 2.51 15.28
N PHE A 298 15.46 3.15 14.23
CA PHE A 298 15.71 2.71 12.86
C PHE A 298 17.20 2.80 12.48
N ASN A 299 17.79 1.69 12.06
CA ASN A 299 19.21 1.58 11.70
C ASN A 299 19.49 1.29 10.23
N GLY A 300 18.43 1.17 9.39
CA GLY A 300 18.55 1.06 7.94
C GLY A 300 18.85 2.40 7.25
N PHE A 301 18.75 2.45 5.92
CA PHE A 301 18.93 3.68 5.17
C PHE A 301 17.58 4.30 4.73
N VAL A 302 17.61 5.64 4.54
CA VAL A 302 16.48 6.40 3.99
C VAL A 302 16.78 6.72 2.52
N VAL A 303 15.91 6.31 1.61
CA VAL A 303 15.92 6.71 0.22
C VAL A 303 14.88 7.81 0.01
N THR A 304 15.10 8.74 -0.91
CA THR A 304 14.08 9.72 -1.31
C THR A 304 13.00 9.04 -2.15
N ASP A 305 11.82 9.64 -2.25
CA ASP A 305 10.94 9.39 -3.35
C ASP A 305 11.50 10.01 -4.64
N TYR A 306 10.85 9.74 -5.79
CA TYR A 306 11.33 10.08 -7.12
C TYR A 306 11.63 11.58 -7.27
N ALA A 307 12.88 11.93 -7.46
CA ALA A 307 13.38 13.31 -7.63
C ALA A 307 13.06 14.29 -6.48
N SER A 308 12.67 13.81 -5.28
CA SER A 308 12.17 14.69 -4.23
C SER A 308 13.22 15.62 -3.61
N ILE A 309 14.55 15.40 -3.81
CA ILE A 309 15.56 16.42 -3.49
C ILE A 309 15.43 17.62 -4.44
N ALA A 310 15.19 17.39 -5.73
CA ALA A 310 15.01 18.50 -6.67
C ALA A 310 13.71 19.28 -6.39
N GLU A 311 12.70 18.63 -5.87
CA GLU A 311 11.42 19.26 -5.49
C GLU A 311 11.54 20.22 -4.30
N ILE A 312 12.58 20.11 -3.46
CA ILE A 312 12.86 21.06 -2.37
C ILE A 312 12.96 22.51 -2.91
N LEU A 313 13.42 22.68 -4.16
CA LEU A 313 13.45 23.99 -4.82
C LEU A 313 12.05 24.53 -5.06
N GLN A 314 11.12 23.68 -5.50
CA GLN A 314 9.73 24.07 -5.75
C GLN A 314 8.99 24.40 -4.45
N HIS A 315 9.34 23.74 -3.35
CA HIS A 315 8.86 24.08 -2.01
C HIS A 315 9.42 25.42 -1.49
N GLY A 316 10.45 25.99 -2.16
CA GLY A 316 11.01 27.29 -1.83
C GLY A 316 11.89 27.31 -0.58
N THR A 317 12.41 26.17 -0.13
CA THR A 317 13.26 26.06 1.06
C THR A 317 14.75 25.95 0.72
N ALA A 318 15.11 25.79 -0.54
CA ALA A 318 16.49 25.85 -1.05
C ALA A 318 16.55 26.74 -2.29
N LYS A 319 17.63 27.50 -2.43
CA LYS A 319 17.87 28.43 -3.57
C LYS A 319 18.38 27.71 -4.83
N ASP A 320 19.07 26.59 -4.65
CA ASP A 320 19.66 25.77 -5.70
C ASP A 320 19.75 24.30 -5.28
N ILE A 321 20.01 23.42 -6.25
CA ILE A 321 20.08 21.96 -6.02
C ILE A 321 21.22 21.55 -5.09
N GLN A 322 22.31 22.34 -5.01
CA GLN A 322 23.39 22.12 -4.06
C GLN A 322 22.89 22.28 -2.63
N GLU A 323 22.18 23.39 -2.32
CA GLU A 323 21.61 23.64 -1.01
C GLU A 323 20.53 22.59 -0.66
N ALA A 324 19.70 22.19 -1.61
CA ALA A 324 18.71 21.11 -1.41
C ALA A 324 19.40 19.78 -1.04
N SER A 325 20.52 19.43 -1.69
CA SER A 325 21.29 18.22 -1.36
C SER A 325 21.89 18.30 0.05
N GLU A 326 22.39 19.48 0.46
CA GLU A 326 22.91 19.73 1.81
C GLU A 326 21.83 19.57 2.89
N GLN A 327 20.64 20.10 2.65
CA GLN A 327 19.51 19.99 3.57
C GLN A 327 19.07 18.53 3.73
N ALA A 328 18.89 17.78 2.63
CA ALA A 328 18.49 16.39 2.64
C ALA A 328 19.49 15.51 3.40
N LEU A 329 20.79 15.60 3.08
CA LEU A 329 21.83 14.82 3.76
C LEU A 329 21.89 15.13 5.28
N LYS A 330 21.84 16.41 5.68
CA LYS A 330 21.84 16.83 7.09
C LYS A 330 20.59 16.40 7.84
N ALA A 331 19.47 16.23 7.16
CA ALA A 331 18.26 15.70 7.76
C ALA A 331 18.34 14.20 8.07
N GLY A 332 19.23 13.45 7.40
CA GLY A 332 19.41 12.02 7.57
C GLY A 332 18.89 11.18 6.41
N THR A 333 18.66 11.80 5.25
CA THR A 333 18.39 11.12 3.97
C THR A 333 19.70 10.57 3.42
N ASP A 334 19.72 9.27 3.09
CA ASP A 334 20.96 8.55 2.75
C ASP A 334 21.11 8.29 1.25
N MET A 335 20.03 8.19 0.47
CA MET A 335 20.07 7.82 -0.94
C MET A 335 19.14 8.70 -1.76
N ASP A 336 19.65 9.23 -2.87
CA ASP A 336 18.95 10.11 -3.82
C ASP A 336 18.39 9.29 -4.98
N MET A 337 17.07 9.27 -5.09
CA MET A 337 16.39 8.65 -6.23
C MET A 337 16.17 9.69 -7.33
N CYS A 338 16.89 9.56 -8.43
CA CYS A 338 16.74 10.30 -9.71
C CYS A 338 17.06 11.79 -9.73
N SER A 339 17.36 12.48 -8.62
CA SER A 339 17.74 13.90 -8.68
C SER A 339 19.15 14.12 -9.20
N ASN A 340 20.05 13.13 -9.06
CA ASN A 340 21.50 13.30 -9.26
C ASN A 340 22.11 14.44 -8.39
N ALA A 341 21.41 14.85 -7.32
CA ALA A 341 21.81 15.97 -6.49
C ALA A 341 23.05 15.65 -5.66
N PHE A 342 23.07 14.47 -5.02
CA PHE A 342 24.19 14.03 -4.21
C PHE A 342 25.46 13.84 -5.04
N VAL A 343 25.38 13.11 -6.14
CA VAL A 343 26.53 12.80 -7.01
C VAL A 343 27.16 14.05 -7.61
N LYS A 344 26.35 15.05 -7.96
CA LYS A 344 26.85 16.27 -8.63
C LYS A 344 27.35 17.33 -7.67
N HIS A 345 26.86 17.38 -6.43
CA HIS A 345 27.04 18.57 -5.58
C HIS A 345 27.73 18.30 -4.25
N LEU A 346 27.63 17.11 -3.63
CA LEU A 346 28.16 16.88 -2.27
C LEU A 346 29.68 17.04 -2.16
N ALA A 347 30.45 16.65 -3.19
CA ALA A 347 31.90 16.85 -3.16
C ALA A 347 32.27 18.35 -3.06
N LYS A 348 31.55 19.20 -3.78
CA LYS A 348 31.70 20.67 -3.70
C LYS A 348 31.27 21.21 -2.34
N SER A 349 30.14 20.75 -1.82
CA SER A 349 29.61 21.18 -0.51
C SER A 349 30.56 20.81 0.64
N ILE A 350 31.25 19.65 0.55
CA ILE A 350 32.30 19.26 1.50
C ILE A 350 33.50 20.22 1.40
N ALA A 351 33.99 20.51 0.17
CA ALA A 351 35.07 21.42 -0.04
C ALA A 351 34.77 22.86 0.46
N GLU A 352 33.53 23.26 0.42
CA GLU A 352 33.02 24.53 0.94
C GLU A 352 32.71 24.50 2.46
N GLY A 353 32.88 23.34 3.12
CA GLY A 353 32.61 23.18 4.56
C GLY A 353 31.15 23.24 4.95
N LYS A 354 30.22 23.05 3.99
CA LYS A 354 28.77 23.10 4.22
C LYS A 354 28.19 21.81 4.77
N VAL A 355 28.76 20.66 4.37
CA VAL A 355 28.53 19.34 4.93
C VAL A 355 29.86 18.67 5.23
N SER A 356 29.88 17.69 6.13
CA SER A 356 31.12 16.98 6.45
C SER A 356 31.26 15.70 5.62
N GLU A 357 32.49 15.21 5.43
CA GLU A 357 32.71 13.87 4.86
C GLU A 357 32.10 12.77 5.73
N GLU A 358 31.99 13.02 7.05
CA GLU A 358 31.38 12.05 7.97
C GLU A 358 29.88 11.88 7.72
N ASP A 359 29.14 12.93 7.31
CA ASP A 359 27.75 12.79 6.91
C ASP A 359 27.59 11.81 5.72
N VAL A 360 28.49 11.92 4.73
CA VAL A 360 28.56 10.99 3.60
C VAL A 360 28.99 9.58 4.04
N ASN A 361 29.94 9.47 4.97
CA ASN A 361 30.39 8.17 5.50
C ASN A 361 29.25 7.43 6.18
N ILE A 362 28.45 8.11 6.99
CA ILE A 362 27.28 7.55 7.69
C ILE A 362 26.25 7.03 6.68
N ALA A 363 25.87 7.83 5.68
CA ALA A 363 24.92 7.44 4.65
C ALA A 363 25.42 6.25 3.81
N CYS A 364 26.68 6.32 3.35
CA CYS A 364 27.33 5.24 2.58
C CYS A 364 27.37 3.93 3.39
N ARG A 365 27.73 3.98 4.65
CA ARG A 365 27.79 2.81 5.54
C ARG A 365 26.45 2.09 5.60
N ARG A 366 25.34 2.79 5.81
CA ARG A 366 23.99 2.20 5.91
C ARG A 366 23.62 1.44 4.63
N ILE A 367 23.95 1.98 3.47
CA ILE A 367 23.72 1.34 2.17
C ILE A 367 24.61 0.09 2.01
N LEU A 368 25.88 0.17 2.39
CA LEU A 368 26.78 -0.98 2.34
C LEU A 368 26.37 -2.09 3.31
N GLU A 369 25.86 -1.75 4.50
CA GLU A 369 25.32 -2.71 5.47
C GLU A 369 24.07 -3.41 4.91
N ALA A 370 23.18 -2.69 4.22
CA ALA A 370 22.06 -3.30 3.53
C ALA A 370 22.48 -4.30 2.45
N LYS A 371 23.49 -3.95 1.63
CA LYS A 371 24.11 -4.86 0.64
C LYS A 371 24.72 -6.10 1.30
N TYR A 372 25.33 -5.94 2.48
CA TYR A 372 25.87 -7.05 3.24
C TYR A 372 24.77 -8.00 3.72
N LYS A 373 23.72 -7.47 4.32
CA LYS A 373 22.55 -8.25 4.81
C LYS A 373 21.80 -8.93 3.67
N LEU A 374 21.80 -8.35 2.47
CA LEU A 374 21.32 -9.00 1.24
C LEU A 374 22.25 -10.12 0.74
N GLY A 375 23.43 -10.31 1.35
CA GLY A 375 24.42 -11.31 0.96
C GLY A 375 25.16 -11.03 -0.34
N LEU A 376 25.07 -9.81 -0.88
CA LEU A 376 25.62 -9.43 -2.16
C LEU A 376 27.16 -9.42 -2.18
N PHE A 377 27.81 -9.20 -1.03
CA PHE A 377 29.28 -9.26 -0.94
C PHE A 377 29.81 -10.70 -0.86
N SER A 378 28.99 -11.64 -0.42
CA SER A 378 29.36 -13.07 -0.43
C SER A 378 29.17 -13.67 -1.81
N ASP A 379 28.07 -13.32 -2.47
CA ASP A 379 27.71 -13.75 -3.83
C ASP A 379 26.93 -12.61 -4.53
N PRO A 380 27.59 -11.79 -5.36
CA PRO A 380 26.95 -10.68 -6.05
C PRO A 380 25.91 -11.11 -7.10
N TYR A 381 25.90 -12.39 -7.47
CA TYR A 381 24.98 -12.95 -8.46
C TYR A 381 23.91 -13.87 -7.84
N ARG A 382 23.79 -13.91 -6.51
CA ARG A 382 22.87 -14.82 -5.80
C ARG A 382 21.39 -14.68 -6.22
N TYR A 383 21.00 -13.50 -6.69
CA TYR A 383 19.68 -13.22 -7.25
C TYR A 383 19.60 -13.47 -8.76
N CYS A 384 20.72 -13.74 -9.45
CA CYS A 384 20.81 -13.97 -10.89
C CYS A 384 20.82 -15.49 -11.24
N ASN A 385 19.78 -16.21 -10.81
CA ASN A 385 19.70 -17.67 -10.99
C ASN A 385 18.66 -18.05 -12.04
N THR A 386 19.12 -18.45 -13.25
CA THR A 386 18.23 -18.80 -14.38
C THR A 386 17.34 -20.03 -14.11
N LYS A 387 17.70 -20.92 -13.18
CA LYS A 387 16.83 -22.05 -12.82
C LYS A 387 15.62 -21.52 -12.03
N ARG A 388 15.86 -20.64 -11.07
CA ARG A 388 14.78 -20.04 -10.25
C ARG A 388 13.83 -19.22 -11.12
N SER A 389 14.34 -18.39 -12.02
CA SER A 389 13.52 -17.58 -12.93
C SER A 389 12.53 -18.43 -13.74
N LYS A 390 12.95 -19.62 -14.17
CA LYS A 390 12.07 -20.54 -14.92
C LYS A 390 11.10 -21.36 -14.06
N SER A 391 11.36 -21.54 -12.77
CA SER A 391 10.60 -22.48 -11.93
C SER A 391 9.82 -21.82 -10.81
N GLU A 392 10.05 -20.54 -10.50
CA GLU A 392 9.45 -19.86 -9.33
C GLU A 392 8.47 -18.74 -9.71
N ILE A 393 8.48 -18.26 -10.97
CA ILE A 393 7.64 -17.15 -11.43
C ILE A 393 6.33 -17.69 -12.04
N TYR A 394 5.19 -17.13 -11.60
CA TYR A 394 3.84 -17.42 -12.09
C TYR A 394 3.48 -18.93 -12.06
N THR A 395 3.87 -19.61 -11.00
CA THR A 395 3.60 -21.04 -10.82
C THR A 395 2.13 -21.30 -10.47
N ALA A 396 1.66 -22.54 -10.65
CA ALA A 396 0.31 -22.92 -10.24
C ALA A 396 0.07 -22.69 -8.73
N GLU A 397 1.09 -22.95 -7.89
CA GLU A 397 1.04 -22.68 -6.44
C GLU A 397 0.88 -21.19 -6.12
N ASN A 398 1.68 -20.33 -6.79
CA ASN A 398 1.60 -18.87 -6.60
C ASN A 398 0.23 -18.35 -7.04
N ARG A 399 -0.28 -18.81 -8.19
CA ARG A 399 -1.61 -18.47 -8.71
C ARG A 399 -2.72 -18.93 -7.76
N GLN A 400 -2.63 -20.14 -7.22
CA GLN A 400 -3.62 -20.61 -6.24
C GLN A 400 -3.63 -19.75 -4.98
N ALA A 401 -2.44 -19.35 -4.49
CA ALA A 401 -2.35 -18.42 -3.36
C ALA A 401 -3.00 -17.06 -3.69
N ALA A 402 -2.80 -16.53 -4.92
CA ALA A 402 -3.44 -15.27 -5.33
C ALA A 402 -4.97 -15.41 -5.43
N ARG A 403 -5.49 -16.54 -5.95
CA ARG A 403 -6.92 -16.85 -5.99
C ARG A 403 -7.53 -16.93 -4.58
N ASP A 404 -6.87 -17.66 -3.68
CA ASP A 404 -7.37 -17.84 -2.31
C ASP A 404 -7.44 -16.50 -1.56
N VAL A 405 -6.36 -15.71 -1.62
CA VAL A 405 -6.31 -14.39 -0.99
C VAL A 405 -7.32 -13.43 -1.63
N ALA A 406 -7.47 -13.43 -2.95
CA ALA A 406 -8.44 -12.55 -3.62
C ALA A 406 -9.88 -12.83 -3.15
N ALA A 407 -10.26 -14.09 -2.99
CA ALA A 407 -11.60 -14.47 -2.53
C ALA A 407 -11.92 -13.95 -1.10
N GLU A 408 -10.89 -13.74 -0.26
CA GLU A 408 -11.05 -13.20 1.10
C GLU A 408 -11.23 -11.67 1.13
N THR A 409 -10.91 -10.98 0.04
CA THR A 409 -10.90 -9.51 -0.02
C THR A 409 -12.22 -8.90 -0.49
N PHE A 410 -13.07 -9.68 -1.16
CA PHE A 410 -14.34 -9.18 -1.68
C PHE A 410 -15.32 -8.89 -0.55
N VAL A 411 -15.91 -7.69 -0.56
CA VAL A 411 -16.80 -7.23 0.49
C VAL A 411 -18.25 -7.24 -0.01
N LEU A 412 -19.08 -8.13 0.55
CA LEU A 412 -20.51 -8.15 0.28
C LEU A 412 -21.17 -7.00 1.03
N LEU A 413 -21.63 -5.97 0.30
CA LEU A 413 -22.22 -4.76 0.86
C LEU A 413 -23.75 -4.88 1.02
N LYS A 414 -24.40 -5.62 0.12
CA LYS A 414 -25.85 -5.77 0.11
C LYS A 414 -26.25 -7.11 -0.56
N ASN A 415 -27.27 -7.81 -0.03
CA ASN A 415 -27.78 -9.07 -0.60
C ASN A 415 -29.25 -9.28 -0.24
N GLU A 416 -30.14 -8.41 -0.74
CA GLU A 416 -31.58 -8.52 -0.53
C GLU A 416 -32.13 -9.74 -1.28
N GLY A 417 -33.02 -10.45 -0.64
CA GLY A 417 -33.66 -11.65 -1.20
C GLY A 417 -32.69 -12.84 -1.36
N ASN A 418 -31.48 -12.78 -0.80
CA ASN A 418 -30.46 -13.82 -0.93
C ASN A 418 -30.18 -14.20 -2.39
N ILE A 419 -30.03 -13.18 -3.27
CA ILE A 419 -29.69 -13.37 -4.68
C ILE A 419 -28.35 -14.08 -4.82
N LEU A 420 -27.38 -13.68 -4.01
CA LEU A 420 -26.10 -14.36 -3.89
C LEU A 420 -26.14 -15.40 -2.74
N PRO A 421 -25.54 -16.57 -2.90
CA PRO A 421 -24.79 -17.04 -4.09
C PRO A 421 -25.71 -17.43 -5.23
N LEU A 422 -25.23 -17.19 -6.47
CA LEU A 422 -25.94 -17.60 -7.69
C LEU A 422 -25.90 -19.11 -7.86
N LYS A 423 -26.96 -19.64 -8.49
CA LYS A 423 -26.94 -21.03 -8.96
C LYS A 423 -26.27 -21.11 -10.33
N LYS A 424 -25.56 -22.22 -10.58
CA LYS A 424 -24.95 -22.51 -11.89
C LYS A 424 -26.00 -23.17 -12.80
N GLU A 425 -27.12 -22.44 -13.08
CA GLU A 425 -28.26 -22.93 -13.89
C GLU A 425 -28.90 -21.79 -14.70
N GLY A 426 -29.66 -22.08 -15.74
CA GLY A 426 -30.38 -21.09 -16.53
C GLY A 426 -29.49 -20.23 -17.42
N LYS A 427 -29.89 -18.96 -17.58
CA LYS A 427 -29.17 -17.97 -18.38
C LYS A 427 -28.69 -16.83 -17.47
N ILE A 428 -27.38 -16.57 -17.45
CA ILE A 428 -26.77 -15.50 -16.69
C ILE A 428 -26.24 -14.46 -17.69
N ALA A 429 -26.64 -13.20 -17.56
CA ALA A 429 -26.08 -12.11 -18.36
C ALA A 429 -24.94 -11.45 -17.57
N LEU A 430 -23.73 -11.45 -18.14
CA LEU A 430 -22.59 -10.67 -17.66
C LEU A 430 -22.51 -9.38 -18.49
N ILE A 431 -22.68 -8.24 -17.85
CA ILE A 431 -22.76 -6.93 -18.51
C ILE A 431 -21.80 -5.95 -17.83
N GLY A 432 -21.09 -5.15 -18.60
CA GLY A 432 -20.26 -4.08 -18.07
C GLY A 432 -18.90 -3.96 -18.76
N PRO A 433 -18.33 -2.74 -18.76
CA PRO A 433 -17.05 -2.46 -19.45
C PRO A 433 -15.85 -3.15 -18.79
N LEU A 434 -15.99 -3.63 -17.55
CA LEU A 434 -14.92 -4.27 -16.77
C LEU A 434 -15.04 -5.81 -16.73
N ALA A 435 -16.02 -6.39 -17.43
CA ALA A 435 -16.26 -7.83 -17.45
C ALA A 435 -15.21 -8.61 -18.25
N ASP A 436 -14.72 -8.06 -19.37
CA ASP A 436 -13.78 -8.69 -20.29
C ASP A 436 -12.53 -7.81 -20.47
N THR A 437 -11.80 -7.59 -19.39
CA THR A 437 -10.58 -6.77 -19.37
C THR A 437 -9.47 -7.48 -18.59
N ARG A 438 -8.25 -7.51 -19.14
CA ARG A 438 -7.05 -7.99 -18.46
C ARG A 438 -6.23 -6.87 -17.86
N ASN A 439 -6.32 -5.67 -18.43
CA ASN A 439 -5.50 -4.53 -18.03
C ASN A 439 -5.98 -3.89 -16.71
N ASN A 440 -7.28 -4.00 -16.40
CA ASN A 440 -7.85 -3.36 -15.23
C ASN A 440 -7.91 -4.25 -13.97
N ILE A 441 -7.85 -5.58 -14.11
CA ILE A 441 -8.04 -6.49 -12.96
C ILE A 441 -6.93 -6.46 -11.92
N ALA A 442 -5.72 -6.07 -12.33
CA ALA A 442 -4.57 -5.97 -11.43
C ALA A 442 -4.55 -4.66 -10.62
N GLY A 443 -5.15 -3.59 -11.11
CA GLY A 443 -5.08 -2.27 -10.47
C GLY A 443 -3.75 -1.55 -10.71
N THR A 444 -3.49 -0.48 -9.95
CA THR A 444 -2.28 0.35 -10.07
C THR A 444 -1.06 -0.25 -9.37
N TRP A 445 0.12 0.25 -9.74
CA TRP A 445 1.43 -0.23 -9.29
C TRP A 445 1.62 -1.74 -9.51
N SER A 446 1.21 -2.21 -10.69
CA SER A 446 1.40 -3.57 -11.15
C SER A 446 2.50 -3.63 -12.22
N VAL A 447 3.67 -3.05 -11.92
CA VAL A 447 4.73 -2.74 -12.91
C VAL A 447 5.31 -3.98 -13.60
N ALA A 448 5.32 -5.12 -12.94
CA ALA A 448 5.81 -6.37 -13.50
C ALA A 448 4.72 -7.26 -14.10
N GLN A 449 3.46 -6.81 -14.13
CA GLN A 449 2.31 -7.57 -14.62
C GLN A 449 2.49 -8.07 -16.07
N VAL A 450 1.85 -9.20 -16.36
CA VAL A 450 1.77 -9.78 -17.71
C VAL A 450 0.30 -10.06 -18.04
N PRO A 451 -0.49 -9.05 -18.42
CA PRO A 451 -1.94 -9.19 -18.60
C PRO A 451 -2.38 -10.32 -19.53
N SER A 452 -1.57 -10.66 -20.54
CA SER A 452 -1.85 -11.77 -21.46
C SER A 452 -1.93 -13.15 -20.79
N LYS A 453 -1.43 -13.27 -19.55
CA LYS A 453 -1.52 -14.51 -18.74
C LYS A 453 -2.77 -14.57 -17.86
N TYR A 454 -3.51 -13.47 -17.70
CA TYR A 454 -4.60 -13.33 -16.73
C TYR A 454 -5.93 -13.77 -17.35
N THR A 455 -6.80 -14.32 -16.51
CA THR A 455 -8.15 -14.74 -16.89
C THR A 455 -9.14 -13.62 -16.60
N THR A 456 -9.93 -13.20 -17.60
CA THR A 456 -10.99 -12.21 -17.40
C THR A 456 -12.16 -12.80 -16.60
N ILE A 457 -13.04 -11.94 -16.04
CA ILE A 457 -14.26 -12.42 -15.36
C ILE A 457 -15.11 -13.23 -16.34
N LYS A 458 -15.24 -12.74 -17.58
CA LYS A 458 -16.01 -13.44 -18.62
C LYS A 458 -15.45 -14.85 -18.84
N GLU A 459 -14.15 -15.01 -19.07
CA GLU A 459 -13.52 -16.32 -19.27
C GLU A 459 -13.68 -17.24 -18.06
N ALA A 460 -13.49 -16.72 -16.85
CA ALA A 460 -13.68 -17.49 -15.63
C ALA A 460 -15.14 -17.96 -15.46
N MET A 461 -16.12 -17.11 -15.77
CA MET A 461 -17.53 -17.48 -15.72
C MET A 461 -17.88 -18.49 -16.82
N GLU A 462 -17.34 -18.36 -18.05
CA GLU A 462 -17.48 -19.37 -19.11
C GLU A 462 -16.98 -20.73 -18.63
N HIS A 463 -15.83 -20.79 -17.97
CA HIS A 463 -15.29 -22.03 -17.41
C HIS A 463 -16.18 -22.59 -16.27
N ALA A 464 -16.58 -21.75 -15.32
CA ALA A 464 -17.38 -22.17 -14.15
C ALA A 464 -18.78 -22.68 -14.52
N LEU A 465 -19.35 -22.16 -15.61
CA LEU A 465 -20.71 -22.47 -16.09
C LEU A 465 -20.73 -23.54 -17.19
N ALA A 466 -19.58 -23.98 -17.70
CA ALA A 466 -19.51 -24.95 -18.81
C ALA A 466 -20.35 -26.21 -18.54
N GLY A 467 -21.28 -26.48 -19.43
CA GLY A 467 -22.19 -27.62 -19.34
C GLY A 467 -23.28 -27.53 -18.24
N LYS A 468 -23.41 -26.40 -17.54
CA LYS A 468 -24.37 -26.20 -16.44
C LYS A 468 -25.35 -25.05 -16.71
N ALA A 469 -24.89 -23.95 -17.24
CA ALA A 469 -25.69 -22.76 -17.51
C ALA A 469 -25.20 -22.04 -18.77
N THR A 470 -26.01 -21.11 -19.30
CA THR A 470 -25.65 -20.29 -20.46
C THR A 470 -25.18 -18.93 -19.99
N LEU A 471 -23.94 -18.53 -20.35
CA LEU A 471 -23.46 -17.17 -20.17
C LEU A 471 -23.81 -16.32 -21.41
N LEU A 472 -24.47 -15.19 -21.19
CA LEU A 472 -24.66 -14.14 -22.19
C LEU A 472 -23.74 -12.98 -21.82
N TYR A 473 -23.10 -12.35 -22.80
CA TYR A 473 -22.16 -11.24 -22.52
C TYR A 473 -22.42 -10.03 -23.40
N ALA A 474 -22.34 -8.85 -22.84
CA ALA A 474 -22.27 -7.56 -23.53
C ALA A 474 -21.44 -6.57 -22.72
N GLN A 475 -20.63 -5.75 -23.40
CA GLN A 475 -19.90 -4.64 -22.77
C GLN A 475 -20.85 -3.59 -22.19
N GLY A 476 -21.92 -3.25 -22.89
CA GLY A 476 -23.01 -2.41 -22.44
C GLY A 476 -22.75 -0.91 -22.41
N SER A 477 -21.56 -0.47 -22.02
CA SER A 477 -21.15 0.94 -22.00
C SER A 477 -19.66 1.11 -22.18
N ASN A 478 -19.22 2.34 -22.44
CA ASN A 478 -17.85 2.77 -22.16
C ASN A 478 -17.64 2.92 -20.65
N ILE A 479 -16.41 3.10 -20.17
CA ILE A 479 -16.11 3.39 -18.77
C ILE A 479 -16.52 4.83 -18.46
N TRP A 480 -16.13 5.78 -19.32
CA TRP A 480 -16.54 7.18 -19.28
C TRP A 480 -17.30 7.57 -20.54
N ARG A 481 -18.21 8.55 -20.46
CA ARG A 481 -18.82 9.17 -21.66
C ARG A 481 -17.84 10.04 -22.42
N ASN A 482 -16.91 10.67 -21.73
CA ASN A 482 -15.85 11.47 -22.32
C ASN A 482 -14.65 10.57 -22.67
N LYS A 483 -14.33 10.47 -23.97
CA LYS A 483 -13.23 9.63 -24.47
C LYS A 483 -11.86 10.06 -23.96
N GLU A 484 -11.63 11.36 -23.80
CA GLU A 484 -10.38 11.90 -23.26
C GLU A 484 -10.20 11.53 -21.79
N LEU A 485 -11.26 11.64 -20.97
CA LEU A 485 -11.23 11.18 -19.58
C LEU A 485 -10.99 9.68 -19.48
N GLN A 486 -11.61 8.85 -20.34
CA GLN A 486 -11.34 7.42 -20.37
C GLN A 486 -9.89 7.15 -20.79
N GLN A 487 -9.36 7.87 -21.78
CA GLN A 487 -7.98 7.71 -22.22
C GLN A 487 -6.99 8.09 -21.10
N ASN A 488 -7.27 9.13 -20.34
CA ASN A 488 -6.47 9.52 -19.17
C ASN A 488 -6.55 8.47 -18.06
N GLY A 489 -7.75 7.96 -17.77
CA GLY A 489 -7.99 6.89 -16.79
C GLY A 489 -7.47 5.51 -17.21
N GLU A 490 -6.95 5.35 -18.41
CA GLU A 490 -6.29 4.15 -18.96
C GLU A 490 -4.78 4.39 -19.20
N SER A 491 -4.23 5.48 -18.69
CA SER A 491 -2.82 5.89 -18.85
C SER A 491 -2.30 5.81 -20.28
N GLY A 492 -3.12 6.24 -21.24
CA GLY A 492 -2.76 6.23 -22.67
C GLY A 492 -2.71 4.84 -23.32
N LYS A 493 -3.07 3.77 -22.62
CA LYS A 493 -3.22 2.43 -23.19
C LYS A 493 -4.38 2.39 -24.20
N PRO A 494 -4.40 1.45 -25.14
CA PRO A 494 -5.55 1.27 -26.02
C PRO A 494 -6.83 1.01 -25.22
N ILE A 495 -7.86 1.81 -25.45
CA ILE A 495 -9.16 1.68 -24.77
C ILE A 495 -10.17 0.95 -25.64
N ASN A 496 -11.04 0.17 -25.01
CA ASN A 496 -12.19 -0.44 -25.67
C ASN A 496 -13.33 0.58 -25.75
N TRP A 497 -13.39 1.31 -26.85
CA TRP A 497 -14.35 2.38 -27.09
C TRP A 497 -15.36 1.97 -28.16
N GLY A 498 -16.64 2.07 -27.83
CA GLY A 498 -17.74 1.73 -28.73
C GLY A 498 -18.83 2.79 -28.81
N ASN A 499 -19.80 2.57 -29.71
CA ASN A 499 -20.99 3.37 -29.81
C ASN A 499 -21.91 3.10 -28.61
N GLU A 500 -22.17 4.10 -27.79
CA GLU A 500 -22.93 3.99 -26.55
C GLU A 500 -24.36 3.44 -26.76
N ALA A 501 -25.07 3.88 -27.81
CA ALA A 501 -26.43 3.46 -28.09
C ALA A 501 -26.49 1.99 -28.54
N GLU A 502 -25.53 1.55 -29.35
CA GLU A 502 -25.44 0.18 -29.84
C GLU A 502 -25.10 -0.80 -28.71
N MET A 503 -24.05 -0.45 -27.91
CA MET A 503 -23.67 -1.26 -26.75
C MET A 503 -24.80 -1.41 -25.74
N LYS A 504 -25.52 -0.31 -25.43
CA LYS A 504 -26.66 -0.33 -24.52
C LYS A 504 -27.81 -1.19 -25.07
N ALA A 505 -28.10 -1.10 -26.38
CA ALA A 505 -29.14 -1.89 -27.02
C ALA A 505 -28.84 -3.39 -26.97
N GLU A 506 -27.58 -3.79 -27.19
CA GLU A 506 -27.13 -5.16 -27.08
C GLU A 506 -27.27 -5.67 -25.64
N ALA A 507 -26.80 -4.91 -24.66
CA ALA A 507 -26.90 -5.24 -23.26
C ALA A 507 -28.36 -5.45 -22.80
N LEU A 508 -29.27 -4.56 -23.19
CA LEU A 508 -30.69 -4.66 -22.88
C LEU A 508 -31.37 -5.86 -23.58
N LYS A 509 -30.91 -6.24 -24.77
CA LYS A 509 -31.39 -7.45 -25.45
C LYS A 509 -31.07 -8.69 -24.64
N ILE A 510 -29.78 -8.91 -24.29
CA ILE A 510 -29.38 -10.11 -23.53
C ILE A 510 -29.95 -10.10 -22.11
N ALA A 511 -30.09 -8.93 -21.48
CA ALA A 511 -30.67 -8.79 -20.13
C ALA A 511 -32.13 -9.29 -20.07
N LYS A 512 -32.93 -9.06 -21.11
CA LYS A 512 -34.30 -9.57 -21.20
C LYS A 512 -34.37 -11.09 -21.29
N GLU A 513 -33.37 -11.72 -21.93
CA GLU A 513 -33.28 -13.18 -22.11
C GLU A 513 -32.74 -13.90 -20.86
N ALA A 514 -32.04 -13.19 -19.99
CA ALA A 514 -31.41 -13.75 -18.80
C ALA A 514 -32.37 -13.98 -17.65
N ASP A 515 -32.02 -14.89 -16.75
CA ASP A 515 -32.69 -15.12 -15.47
C ASP A 515 -32.13 -14.22 -14.36
N VAL A 516 -30.83 -13.86 -14.45
CA VAL A 516 -30.11 -12.95 -13.55
C VAL A 516 -29.06 -12.16 -14.32
N ILE A 517 -28.81 -10.94 -13.89
CA ILE A 517 -27.84 -10.00 -14.49
C ILE A 517 -26.71 -9.79 -13.49
N VAL A 518 -25.46 -9.97 -13.93
CA VAL A 518 -24.25 -9.64 -13.20
C VAL A 518 -23.59 -8.45 -13.91
N CYS A 519 -23.43 -7.33 -13.21
CA CYS A 519 -22.87 -6.09 -13.74
C CYS A 519 -21.44 -5.89 -13.22
N ALA A 520 -20.43 -5.90 -14.11
CA ALA A 520 -19.05 -5.59 -13.78
C ALA A 520 -18.75 -4.12 -14.15
N MET A 521 -18.87 -3.22 -13.16
CA MET A 521 -18.85 -1.77 -13.35
C MET A 521 -18.03 -1.07 -12.26
N GLY A 522 -17.67 0.20 -12.47
CA GLY A 522 -16.94 1.03 -11.53
C GLY A 522 -15.75 1.76 -12.15
N GLU A 523 -14.65 1.85 -11.41
CA GLU A 523 -13.42 2.50 -11.83
C GLU A 523 -12.56 1.60 -12.74
N SER A 524 -11.84 2.20 -13.70
CA SER A 524 -10.68 1.57 -14.31
C SER A 524 -9.48 1.63 -13.35
N ALA A 525 -8.46 0.79 -13.58
CA ALA A 525 -7.28 0.71 -12.72
C ALA A 525 -6.62 2.07 -12.47
N GLU A 526 -6.42 2.85 -13.51
CA GLU A 526 -5.71 4.14 -13.47
C GLU A 526 -6.56 5.32 -12.96
N MET A 527 -7.84 5.08 -12.59
CA MET A 527 -8.65 6.09 -11.90
C MET A 527 -8.27 6.25 -10.43
N SER A 528 -7.48 5.33 -9.89
CA SER A 528 -6.88 5.36 -8.55
C SER A 528 -5.36 5.14 -8.64
N GLY A 529 -4.67 5.18 -7.51
CA GLY A 529 -3.21 5.19 -7.48
C GLY A 529 -2.62 6.58 -7.65
N GLU A 530 -1.34 6.66 -7.94
CA GLU A 530 -0.62 7.92 -8.13
C GLU A 530 -1.20 8.71 -9.32
N CYS A 531 -1.35 10.02 -9.14
CA CYS A 531 -2.03 10.92 -10.07
C CYS A 531 -3.53 10.66 -10.27
N GLY A 532 -4.13 9.75 -9.50
CA GLY A 532 -5.54 9.34 -9.60
C GLY A 532 -6.50 10.12 -8.69
N SER A 533 -6.21 11.37 -8.30
CA SER A 533 -7.13 12.16 -7.46
C SER A 533 -8.45 12.45 -8.19
N ARG A 534 -9.58 12.28 -7.48
CA ARG A 534 -10.93 12.49 -8.03
C ARG A 534 -11.75 13.45 -7.19
N THR A 535 -12.50 14.35 -7.85
CA THR A 535 -13.41 15.30 -7.21
C THR A 535 -14.85 14.80 -7.08
N ASN A 536 -15.19 13.73 -7.81
CA ASN A 536 -16.47 13.03 -7.70
C ASN A 536 -16.20 11.53 -7.52
N LEU A 537 -16.65 10.96 -6.42
CA LEU A 537 -16.46 9.56 -6.04
C LEU A 537 -17.60 8.64 -6.49
N GLU A 538 -18.55 9.13 -7.24
CA GLU A 538 -19.66 8.33 -7.79
C GLU A 538 -19.18 7.46 -8.96
N MET A 539 -19.96 6.41 -9.24
CA MET A 539 -19.82 5.61 -10.46
C MET A 539 -19.94 6.51 -11.69
N PRO A 540 -19.12 6.33 -12.75
CA PRO A 540 -19.26 7.10 -13.99
C PRO A 540 -20.70 7.06 -14.53
N ASP A 541 -21.21 8.22 -14.95
CA ASP A 541 -22.62 8.45 -15.31
C ASP A 541 -23.15 7.47 -16.39
N VAL A 542 -22.35 7.19 -17.41
CA VAL A 542 -22.71 6.26 -18.49
C VAL A 542 -22.96 4.84 -18.00
N GLN A 543 -22.22 4.39 -16.98
CA GLN A 543 -22.38 3.07 -16.36
C GLN A 543 -23.64 3.05 -15.45
N ARG A 544 -23.85 4.12 -14.67
CA ARG A 544 -25.04 4.25 -13.80
C ARG A 544 -26.32 4.32 -14.62
N GLU A 545 -26.33 5.02 -15.76
CA GLU A 545 -27.47 5.06 -16.67
C GLU A 545 -27.78 3.67 -17.25
N LEU A 546 -26.76 2.91 -17.65
CA LEU A 546 -26.95 1.53 -18.10
C LEU A 546 -27.53 0.67 -16.98
N LEU A 547 -26.98 0.77 -15.75
CA LEU A 547 -27.47 0.02 -14.60
C LEU A 547 -28.94 0.33 -14.30
N ALA A 548 -29.32 1.60 -14.38
CA ALA A 548 -30.72 2.03 -14.20
C ALA A 548 -31.67 1.42 -15.26
N GLU A 549 -31.24 1.32 -16.53
CA GLU A 549 -32.03 0.66 -17.56
C GLU A 549 -32.11 -0.86 -17.39
N LEU A 550 -31.02 -1.50 -16.92
CA LEU A 550 -31.01 -2.93 -16.63
C LEU A 550 -32.00 -3.28 -15.48
N LEU A 551 -32.08 -2.45 -14.45
CA LEU A 551 -33.04 -2.63 -13.34
C LEU A 551 -34.50 -2.59 -13.81
N LYS A 552 -34.84 -1.82 -14.86
CA LYS A 552 -36.19 -1.77 -15.44
C LYS A 552 -36.62 -3.08 -16.11
N THR A 553 -35.69 -4.01 -16.36
CA THR A 553 -36.05 -5.35 -16.89
C THR A 553 -36.79 -6.22 -15.88
N GLY A 554 -36.79 -5.83 -14.59
CA GLY A 554 -37.36 -6.59 -13.49
C GLY A 554 -36.60 -7.88 -13.13
N LYS A 555 -35.43 -8.12 -13.73
CA LYS A 555 -34.56 -9.26 -13.42
C LYS A 555 -33.73 -8.96 -12.18
N PRO A 556 -33.36 -9.98 -11.38
CA PRO A 556 -32.38 -9.80 -10.30
C PRO A 556 -31.05 -9.27 -10.86
N VAL A 557 -30.50 -8.23 -10.21
CA VAL A 557 -29.23 -7.59 -10.61
C VAL A 557 -28.22 -7.71 -9.48
N VAL A 558 -27.01 -8.16 -9.81
CA VAL A 558 -25.84 -8.19 -8.94
C VAL A 558 -24.84 -7.17 -9.48
N LEU A 559 -24.45 -6.18 -8.67
CA LEU A 559 -23.39 -5.25 -8.99
C LEU A 559 -22.06 -5.72 -8.40
N LEU A 560 -21.07 -5.96 -9.26
CA LEU A 560 -19.68 -6.11 -8.91
C LEU A 560 -19.02 -4.74 -9.08
N ASN A 561 -18.83 -4.03 -7.96
CA ASN A 561 -18.27 -2.68 -7.97
C ASN A 561 -16.74 -2.72 -7.96
N PHE A 562 -16.13 -2.33 -9.08
CA PHE A 562 -14.69 -2.14 -9.19
C PHE A 562 -14.30 -0.77 -8.64
N ALA A 563 -13.32 -0.73 -7.74
CA ALA A 563 -12.84 0.50 -7.16
C ALA A 563 -11.43 0.37 -6.60
N GLY A 564 -10.66 1.43 -6.68
CA GLY A 564 -9.38 1.55 -5.97
C GLY A 564 -9.48 2.43 -4.72
N ARG A 565 -10.71 2.78 -4.31
CA ARG A 565 -11.02 3.68 -3.20
C ARG A 565 -12.43 3.45 -2.66
N PRO A 566 -12.80 3.99 -1.49
CA PRO A 566 -14.21 4.11 -1.09
C PRO A 566 -14.97 4.97 -2.10
N THR A 567 -16.01 4.40 -2.70
CA THR A 567 -16.87 5.10 -3.68
C THR A 567 -18.21 5.47 -3.08
N VAL A 568 -18.86 6.49 -3.63
CA VAL A 568 -20.22 6.87 -3.28
C VAL A 568 -21.20 5.94 -4.00
N LEU A 569 -21.86 5.05 -3.23
CA LEU A 569 -22.83 4.07 -3.74
C LEU A 569 -24.25 4.32 -3.19
N THR A 570 -24.59 5.56 -2.88
CA THR A 570 -25.88 5.89 -2.26
C THR A 570 -27.05 5.55 -3.17
N TRP A 571 -26.95 5.86 -4.45
CA TRP A 571 -27.97 5.51 -5.44
C TRP A 571 -28.03 3.99 -5.65
N GLU A 572 -26.89 3.35 -5.80
CA GLU A 572 -26.77 1.90 -6.00
C GLU A 572 -27.35 1.12 -4.79
N LYS A 573 -27.04 1.55 -3.56
CA LYS A 573 -27.60 0.94 -2.34
C LYS A 573 -29.12 1.02 -2.31
N ALA A 574 -29.71 2.12 -2.78
CA ALA A 574 -31.15 2.29 -2.79
C ALA A 574 -31.86 1.42 -3.85
N HIS A 575 -31.23 1.12 -4.99
CA HIS A 575 -31.90 0.55 -6.15
C HIS A 575 -31.43 -0.86 -6.52
N VAL A 576 -30.14 -1.21 -6.26
CA VAL A 576 -29.59 -2.51 -6.63
C VAL A 576 -29.76 -3.50 -5.46
N PRO A 577 -30.35 -4.69 -5.70
CA PRO A 577 -30.63 -5.63 -4.63
C PRO A 577 -29.39 -6.37 -4.09
N ALA A 578 -28.35 -6.57 -4.89
CA ALA A 578 -27.10 -7.21 -4.46
C ALA A 578 -25.88 -6.42 -4.94
N ILE A 579 -24.98 -6.08 -4.01
CA ILE A 579 -23.75 -5.29 -4.28
C ILE A 579 -22.58 -5.95 -3.61
N MET A 580 -21.55 -6.25 -4.39
CA MET A 580 -20.25 -6.72 -3.92
C MET A 580 -19.16 -5.75 -4.36
N ASN A 581 -18.39 -5.22 -3.42
CA ASN A 581 -17.22 -4.40 -3.72
C ASN A 581 -16.05 -5.35 -3.98
N VAL A 582 -15.57 -5.37 -5.23
CA VAL A 582 -14.61 -6.37 -5.71
C VAL A 582 -13.20 -5.81 -5.90
N TRP A 583 -13.05 -4.50 -5.74
CA TRP A 583 -11.76 -3.79 -5.86
C TRP A 583 -11.08 -4.06 -7.21
N PHE A 584 -9.76 -4.20 -7.20
CA PHE A 584 -8.92 -4.80 -8.26
C PHE A 584 -8.26 -6.04 -7.66
N GLY A 585 -8.72 -7.20 -8.08
CA GLY A 585 -8.46 -8.49 -7.40
C GLY A 585 -7.21 -9.24 -7.85
N GLY A 586 -6.38 -8.66 -8.73
CA GLY A 586 -5.15 -9.29 -9.21
C GLY A 586 -5.34 -10.30 -10.35
N SER A 587 -4.28 -11.06 -10.65
CA SER A 587 -4.21 -11.96 -11.81
C SER A 587 -5.26 -13.08 -11.81
N GLU A 588 -5.72 -13.50 -10.64
CA GLU A 588 -6.67 -14.61 -10.47
C GLU A 588 -8.06 -14.13 -10.05
N MET A 589 -8.36 -12.84 -10.24
CA MET A 589 -9.61 -12.20 -9.83
C MET A 589 -10.84 -12.90 -10.40
N GLY A 590 -10.82 -13.27 -11.68
CA GLY A 590 -11.96 -13.92 -12.35
C GLY A 590 -12.37 -15.21 -11.68
N ASP A 591 -11.43 -16.11 -11.43
CA ASP A 591 -11.68 -17.40 -10.78
C ASP A 591 -12.07 -17.21 -9.31
N ALA A 592 -11.42 -16.31 -8.58
CA ALA A 592 -11.75 -16.00 -7.19
C ALA A 592 -13.17 -15.44 -7.03
N LEU A 593 -13.61 -14.58 -7.97
CA LEU A 593 -14.98 -14.09 -8.02
C LEU A 593 -15.97 -15.23 -8.26
N CYS A 594 -15.68 -16.13 -9.17
CA CYS A 594 -16.53 -17.31 -9.41
C CYS A 594 -16.70 -18.15 -8.15
N ASP A 595 -15.62 -18.40 -7.37
CA ASP A 595 -15.70 -19.11 -6.10
C ASP A 595 -16.67 -18.46 -5.11
N VAL A 596 -16.68 -17.13 -5.07
CA VAL A 596 -17.54 -16.38 -4.16
C VAL A 596 -18.97 -16.26 -4.70
N ILE A 597 -19.17 -15.76 -5.92
CA ILE A 597 -20.52 -15.50 -6.44
C ILE A 597 -21.36 -16.75 -6.65
N PHE A 598 -20.73 -17.92 -6.86
CA PHE A 598 -21.43 -19.21 -6.95
C PHE A 598 -21.46 -19.98 -5.61
N GLY A 599 -20.86 -19.44 -4.56
CA GLY A 599 -20.97 -19.95 -3.19
C GLY A 599 -20.07 -21.13 -2.87
N ASP A 600 -19.02 -21.36 -3.65
CA ASP A 600 -17.93 -22.30 -3.30
C ASP A 600 -17.15 -21.79 -2.09
N LYS A 601 -17.07 -20.45 -1.92
CA LYS A 601 -16.59 -19.74 -0.71
C LYS A 601 -17.63 -18.71 -0.24
N SER A 602 -17.81 -18.56 1.08
CA SER A 602 -18.60 -17.45 1.64
C SER A 602 -17.79 -16.17 1.67
N PRO A 603 -18.34 -15.00 1.29
CA PRO A 603 -17.64 -13.73 1.43
C PRO A 603 -17.34 -13.43 2.90
N SER A 604 -16.12 -13.01 3.18
CA SER A 604 -15.63 -12.70 4.53
C SER A 604 -14.92 -11.34 4.63
N GLY A 605 -14.69 -10.67 3.51
CA GLY A 605 -14.04 -9.37 3.48
C GLY A 605 -14.84 -8.31 4.24
N LYS A 606 -14.13 -7.43 4.97
CA LYS A 606 -14.71 -6.29 5.67
C LYS A 606 -13.96 -5.00 5.33
N LEU A 607 -14.71 -3.90 5.16
CA LEU A 607 -14.17 -2.60 4.79
C LEU A 607 -13.12 -2.12 5.80
N THR A 608 -12.04 -1.58 5.29
CA THR A 608 -10.97 -0.93 6.07
C THR A 608 -10.98 0.58 5.91
N THR A 609 -12.07 1.07 5.32
CA THR A 609 -12.40 2.48 5.15
C THR A 609 -13.89 2.69 5.33
N SER A 610 -14.28 3.84 5.84
CA SER A 610 -15.66 4.30 5.85
C SER A 610 -16.08 4.70 4.43
N MET A 611 -17.22 4.21 3.92
CA MET A 611 -17.71 4.61 2.60
C MET A 611 -18.67 5.80 2.73
N PRO A 612 -18.46 6.92 2.03
CA PRO A 612 -19.27 8.12 2.16
C PRO A 612 -20.64 7.99 1.46
N LYS A 613 -21.62 8.74 1.94
CA LYS A 613 -22.94 8.92 1.26
C LYS A 613 -22.83 9.91 0.09
N THR A 614 -21.88 10.84 0.19
CA THR A 614 -21.60 11.86 -0.82
C THR A 614 -20.14 12.28 -0.70
N THR A 615 -19.54 12.70 -1.81
CA THR A 615 -18.16 13.21 -1.82
C THR A 615 -17.95 14.41 -0.88
N GLY A 616 -19.00 15.18 -0.62
CA GLY A 616 -18.92 16.33 0.30
C GLY A 616 -18.71 15.97 1.77
N GLN A 617 -18.81 14.69 2.16
CA GLN A 617 -18.47 14.24 3.51
C GLN A 617 -16.98 14.03 3.73
N GLU A 618 -16.18 13.93 2.66
CA GLU A 618 -14.73 13.69 2.77
C GLU A 618 -13.98 14.92 3.36
N PRO A 619 -13.06 14.70 4.30
CA PRO A 619 -12.57 13.43 4.84
C PRO A 619 -13.55 12.77 5.84
N LEU A 620 -13.83 11.47 5.66
CA LEU A 620 -14.75 10.69 6.48
C LEU A 620 -14.05 9.45 7.05
N TYR A 621 -14.05 9.30 8.40
CA TYR A 621 -13.40 8.18 9.08
C TYR A 621 -14.06 7.89 10.44
N TYR A 622 -14.02 6.63 10.88
CA TYR A 622 -14.75 6.17 12.07
C TYR A 622 -14.17 6.65 13.40
N ASN A 623 -12.85 6.91 13.48
CA ASN A 623 -12.13 7.29 14.69
C ASN A 623 -11.95 8.81 14.83
N HIS A 624 -12.98 9.56 14.44
CA HIS A 624 -12.98 11.01 14.55
C HIS A 624 -13.04 11.50 16.01
N GLN A 625 -12.64 12.74 16.24
CA GLN A 625 -12.74 13.40 17.53
C GLN A 625 -14.19 13.82 17.83
N ASN A 626 -14.54 13.87 19.11
CA ASN A 626 -15.78 14.55 19.51
C ASN A 626 -15.68 16.05 19.25
N THR A 627 -16.76 16.63 18.75
CA THR A 627 -16.92 18.09 18.70
C THR A 627 -17.52 18.60 20.01
N GLY A 628 -17.51 19.93 20.24
CA GLY A 628 -18.17 20.52 21.39
C GLY A 628 -19.71 20.43 21.34
N ARG A 629 -20.29 20.13 20.17
CA ARG A 629 -21.74 19.98 19.96
C ARG A 629 -22.00 18.77 19.04
N PRO A 630 -21.72 17.55 19.54
CA PRO A 630 -21.80 16.35 18.73
C PRO A 630 -23.26 16.00 18.37
N VAL A 631 -23.40 15.38 17.21
CA VAL A 631 -24.64 14.73 16.75
C VAL A 631 -24.32 13.27 16.47
N ALA A 632 -25.20 12.38 16.89
CA ALA A 632 -25.03 10.96 16.62
C ALA A 632 -24.99 10.69 15.11
N ASP A 633 -24.10 9.78 14.68
CA ASP A 633 -23.88 9.46 13.27
C ASP A 633 -25.13 8.94 12.55
N ASP A 634 -26.05 8.31 13.28
CA ASP A 634 -27.31 7.78 12.76
C ASP A 634 -28.49 8.78 12.84
N ASN A 635 -28.24 10.01 13.31
CA ASN A 635 -29.27 11.04 13.31
C ASN A 635 -29.49 11.59 11.89
N GLU A 636 -30.58 11.18 11.27
CA GLU A 636 -30.98 11.62 9.92
C GLU A 636 -31.60 13.03 9.89
N LYS A 637 -31.82 13.65 11.07
CA LYS A 637 -32.45 14.97 11.16
C LYS A 637 -31.42 16.05 11.40
N PHE A 638 -31.46 17.11 10.62
CA PHE A 638 -30.65 18.30 10.87
C PHE A 638 -30.91 18.86 12.26
N ALA A 639 -29.83 19.06 13.01
CA ALA A 639 -29.85 19.71 14.35
C ALA A 639 -29.18 21.07 14.26
N LYS A 640 -29.97 22.13 14.45
CA LYS A 640 -29.47 23.52 14.45
C LYS A 640 -28.50 23.73 15.61
N PHE A 641 -27.41 24.46 15.38
CA PHE A 641 -26.36 24.75 16.38
C PHE A 641 -25.57 23.51 16.84
N ALA A 642 -25.59 22.43 16.09
CA ALA A 642 -24.81 21.23 16.33
C ALA A 642 -23.90 20.92 15.13
N SER A 643 -22.93 20.01 15.31
CA SER A 643 -21.93 19.65 14.28
C SER A 643 -22.52 18.64 13.31
N ASN A 644 -23.21 19.12 12.26
CA ASN A 644 -23.79 18.30 11.20
C ASN A 644 -23.96 19.09 9.90
N CYS A 645 -24.10 18.40 8.77
CA CYS A 645 -24.43 18.99 7.50
C CYS A 645 -25.94 19.27 7.37
N LEU A 646 -26.30 20.20 6.49
CA LEU A 646 -27.70 20.59 6.27
C LEU A 646 -28.49 19.49 5.53
N ASP A 647 -27.83 18.79 4.65
CA ASP A 647 -28.40 17.95 3.58
C ASP A 647 -28.00 16.47 3.63
N VAL A 648 -27.10 16.10 4.54
CA VAL A 648 -26.65 14.72 4.74
C VAL A 648 -26.35 14.46 6.21
N SER A 649 -26.68 13.28 6.74
CA SER A 649 -26.32 12.88 8.11
C SER A 649 -24.81 12.55 8.21
N ASN A 650 -24.26 12.66 9.43
CA ASN A 650 -22.82 12.53 9.67
C ASN A 650 -22.26 11.14 9.36
N GLY A 651 -23.03 10.08 9.59
CA GLY A 651 -22.55 8.71 9.46
C GLY A 651 -22.28 8.27 8.02
N PRO A 652 -21.41 7.29 7.83
CA PRO A 652 -21.08 6.74 6.52
C PRO A 652 -22.25 5.98 5.89
N LEU A 653 -22.19 5.72 4.59
CA LEU A 653 -23.08 4.81 3.89
C LEU A 653 -22.85 3.37 4.37
N TYR A 654 -21.60 2.97 4.48
CA TYR A 654 -21.14 1.71 5.10
C TYR A 654 -19.98 2.01 6.05
N PRO A 655 -20.07 1.57 7.32
CA PRO A 655 -19.05 1.89 8.32
C PRO A 655 -17.75 1.07 8.14
N PHE A 656 -16.68 1.56 8.71
CA PHE A 656 -15.44 0.80 8.88
C PHE A 656 -15.73 -0.57 9.53
N GLY A 657 -15.09 -1.61 9.02
CA GLY A 657 -15.30 -2.98 9.47
C GLY A 657 -16.52 -3.69 8.92
N TYR A 658 -17.34 -3.03 8.09
CA TYR A 658 -18.58 -3.61 7.55
C TYR A 658 -18.31 -4.60 6.42
N GLY A 659 -19.06 -5.68 6.41
CA GLY A 659 -19.14 -6.69 5.35
C GLY A 659 -20.09 -7.80 5.76
N LEU A 660 -20.92 -8.26 4.81
CA LEU A 660 -21.86 -9.35 4.97
C LEU A 660 -21.23 -10.69 4.57
N SER A 661 -21.87 -11.78 4.98
CA SER A 661 -21.55 -13.14 4.56
C SER A 661 -22.80 -13.84 3.99
N TYR A 662 -22.67 -15.06 3.50
CA TYR A 662 -23.83 -15.91 3.12
C TYR A 662 -24.45 -16.60 4.34
N THR A 663 -23.99 -16.27 5.52
CA THR A 663 -24.55 -16.66 6.81
C THR A 663 -24.69 -15.42 7.69
N TYR A 664 -25.15 -15.58 8.93
CA TYR A 664 -25.21 -14.49 9.90
C TYR A 664 -24.71 -14.94 11.26
N PHE A 665 -24.03 -14.01 11.95
CA PHE A 665 -23.41 -14.26 13.24
C PHE A 665 -24.14 -13.51 14.34
N SER A 666 -24.19 -14.11 15.54
CA SER A 666 -24.65 -13.43 16.74
C SER A 666 -23.56 -13.40 17.80
N TYR A 667 -23.50 -12.28 18.52
CA TYR A 667 -22.55 -12.01 19.58
C TYR A 667 -23.29 -12.03 20.93
N SER A 668 -22.82 -12.82 21.88
CA SER A 668 -23.42 -12.99 23.21
C SER A 668 -22.35 -13.10 24.29
N ASN A 669 -22.75 -13.07 25.55
CA ASN A 669 -21.86 -13.30 26.71
C ASN A 669 -20.63 -12.39 26.74
N PHE A 670 -20.76 -11.12 26.29
CA PHE A 670 -19.66 -10.18 26.38
C PHE A 670 -19.36 -9.85 27.84
N ARG A 671 -18.10 -10.06 28.25
CA ARG A 671 -17.61 -9.86 29.62
C ARG A 671 -16.16 -9.43 29.67
N LEU A 672 -15.81 -8.75 30.75
CA LEU A 672 -14.43 -8.47 31.15
C LEU A 672 -14.09 -9.34 32.37
N SER A 673 -12.83 -9.82 32.46
CA SER A 673 -12.35 -10.55 33.63
C SER A 673 -12.21 -9.65 34.87
N SER A 674 -12.05 -8.33 34.67
CA SER A 674 -12.13 -7.28 35.69
C SER A 674 -12.67 -6.01 35.05
N GLN A 675 -13.43 -5.21 35.81
CA GLN A 675 -13.91 -3.89 35.43
C GLN A 675 -13.05 -2.76 36.02
N GLU A 676 -12.05 -3.10 36.81
CA GLU A 676 -11.10 -2.17 37.39
C GLU A 676 -9.66 -2.65 37.17
N ALA A 677 -8.76 -1.73 36.92
CA ALA A 677 -7.33 -1.93 36.78
C ALA A 677 -6.56 -0.80 37.48
N GLY A 678 -5.42 -1.11 38.04
CA GLY A 678 -4.47 -0.13 38.55
C GLY A 678 -3.22 -0.07 37.69
N ILE A 679 -2.65 1.13 37.54
CA ILE A 679 -1.36 1.35 36.89
C ILE A 679 -0.33 1.84 37.91
N SER A 680 0.94 1.40 37.77
CA SER A 680 2.01 1.75 38.70
C SER A 680 2.50 3.20 38.49
N ASN A 681 2.45 3.70 37.27
CA ASN A 681 2.78 5.07 36.86
C ASN A 681 2.25 5.34 35.44
N GLU A 682 2.33 6.56 34.97
CA GLU A 682 1.86 6.98 33.64
C GLU A 682 2.57 6.28 32.45
N GLU A 683 3.78 5.76 32.69
CA GLU A 683 4.57 5.03 31.69
C GLU A 683 4.44 3.50 31.81
N ALA A 684 3.62 2.99 32.75
CA ALA A 684 3.49 1.55 33.02
C ALA A 684 3.07 0.78 31.76
N THR A 685 3.76 -0.34 31.53
CA THR A 685 3.40 -1.33 30.49
C THR A 685 2.70 -2.54 31.09
N GLU A 686 2.57 -2.61 32.40
CA GLU A 686 1.94 -3.70 33.17
C GLU A 686 0.94 -3.13 34.16
N TRP A 687 -0.08 -3.94 34.51
CA TRP A 687 -1.02 -3.60 35.54
C TRP A 687 -0.36 -3.64 36.92
N GLN A 688 -0.73 -2.71 37.80
CA GLN A 688 -0.14 -2.62 39.15
C GLN A 688 -0.34 -3.89 39.97
N ASP A 689 -1.48 -4.56 39.85
CA ASP A 689 -1.82 -5.79 40.54
C ASP A 689 -1.36 -7.06 39.80
N GLY A 690 -0.71 -6.92 38.66
CA GLY A 690 -0.26 -7.99 37.79
C GLY A 690 -1.39 -8.84 37.16
N LYS A 691 -2.66 -8.46 37.35
CA LYS A 691 -3.78 -9.20 36.82
C LYS A 691 -3.98 -8.91 35.34
N LYS A 692 -4.15 -9.98 34.55
CA LYS A 692 -4.50 -9.91 33.15
C LYS A 692 -5.98 -9.53 33.00
N ILE A 693 -6.26 -8.52 32.21
CA ILE A 693 -7.63 -8.13 31.85
C ILE A 693 -7.94 -8.73 30.49
N THR A 694 -8.99 -9.54 30.43
CA THR A 694 -9.41 -10.20 29.20
C THR A 694 -10.85 -9.81 28.86
N ALA A 695 -11.08 -9.37 27.65
CA ALA A 695 -12.40 -9.13 27.08
C ALA A 695 -12.82 -10.36 26.26
N SER A 696 -13.94 -11.00 26.59
CA SER A 696 -14.38 -12.23 25.93
C SER A 696 -15.82 -12.10 25.43
N VAL A 697 -16.09 -12.69 24.26
CA VAL A 697 -17.42 -12.74 23.64
C VAL A 697 -17.65 -14.12 23.02
N THR A 698 -18.89 -14.61 23.05
CA THR A 698 -19.29 -15.82 22.31
C THR A 698 -19.86 -15.40 20.96
N VAL A 699 -19.27 -15.90 19.88
CA VAL A 699 -19.73 -15.71 18.51
C VAL A 699 -20.33 -17.01 18.00
N LYS A 700 -21.53 -16.95 17.40
CA LYS A 700 -22.23 -18.11 16.86
C LYS A 700 -22.61 -17.86 15.40
N ASN A 701 -22.35 -18.84 14.56
CA ASN A 701 -22.88 -18.92 13.21
C ASN A 701 -24.32 -19.48 13.28
N ASN A 702 -25.34 -18.65 12.99
CA ASN A 702 -26.75 -19.05 13.05
C ASN A 702 -27.32 -19.50 11.71
N GLY A 703 -26.53 -19.50 10.65
CA GLY A 703 -26.98 -19.92 9.33
C GLY A 703 -26.63 -21.39 9.01
N SER A 704 -26.77 -21.73 7.72
CA SER A 704 -26.61 -23.10 7.22
C SER A 704 -25.31 -23.31 6.41
N ARG A 705 -24.43 -22.32 6.38
CA ARG A 705 -23.15 -22.36 5.66
C ARG A 705 -22.00 -22.04 6.58
N ASP A 706 -20.90 -22.71 6.36
CA ASP A 706 -19.64 -22.39 7.00
C ASP A 706 -19.13 -21.03 6.50
N ALA A 707 -18.57 -20.23 7.39
CA ALA A 707 -17.98 -18.94 7.02
C ALA A 707 -17.01 -18.43 8.08
N ASP A 708 -16.18 -17.48 7.65
CA ASP A 708 -15.31 -16.74 8.54
C ASP A 708 -15.98 -15.47 9.03
N GLU A 709 -15.75 -15.13 10.30
CA GLU A 709 -16.12 -13.86 10.89
C GLU A 709 -14.90 -13.13 11.43
N ILE A 710 -14.92 -11.79 11.36
CA ILE A 710 -13.86 -10.92 11.87
C ILE A 710 -14.41 -10.20 13.10
N VAL A 711 -13.96 -10.63 14.25
CA VAL A 711 -14.33 -10.06 15.54
C VAL A 711 -13.40 -8.89 15.84
N GLN A 712 -13.97 -7.71 16.07
CA GLN A 712 -13.23 -6.46 16.18
C GLN A 712 -13.34 -5.90 17.59
N LEU A 713 -12.19 -5.52 18.18
CA LEU A 713 -12.09 -4.89 19.50
C LEU A 713 -11.77 -3.41 19.33
N TYR A 714 -12.64 -2.56 19.92
CA TYR A 714 -12.43 -1.11 19.96
C TYR A 714 -12.34 -0.64 21.41
N ILE A 715 -11.58 0.42 21.63
CA ILE A 715 -11.46 1.09 22.92
C ILE A 715 -11.72 2.58 22.76
N ARG A 716 -12.39 3.15 23.76
CA ARG A 716 -12.59 4.60 23.89
C ARG A 716 -12.12 5.05 25.26
N ASP A 717 -11.24 6.01 25.31
CA ASP A 717 -10.93 6.79 26.49
C ASP A 717 -11.98 7.92 26.64
N MET A 718 -12.65 7.96 27.77
CA MET A 718 -13.79 8.86 27.97
C MET A 718 -13.39 10.27 28.35
N VAL A 719 -12.28 10.42 29.08
CA VAL A 719 -11.78 11.71 29.58
C VAL A 719 -10.26 11.64 29.73
N ALA A 720 -9.55 12.42 28.95
CA ALA A 720 -8.10 12.51 28.94
C ALA A 720 -7.63 13.97 28.90
N SER A 721 -6.32 14.21 29.08
CA SER A 721 -5.70 15.55 28.98
C SER A 721 -5.81 16.19 27.60
N ILE A 722 -6.11 15.39 26.54
CA ILE A 722 -6.47 15.85 25.20
C ILE A 722 -7.77 15.19 24.74
N SER A 723 -8.43 15.74 23.72
CA SER A 723 -9.58 15.08 23.10
C SER A 723 -9.14 13.75 22.49
N ARG A 724 -9.89 12.67 22.83
CA ARG A 724 -9.64 11.34 22.31
C ARG A 724 -10.68 10.96 21.23
N PRO A 725 -10.33 10.06 20.28
CA PRO A 725 -11.28 9.55 19.31
C PRO A 725 -12.51 8.90 19.94
N VAL A 726 -13.65 8.98 19.26
CA VAL A 726 -14.90 8.32 19.71
C VAL A 726 -14.74 6.81 19.88
N LYS A 727 -13.79 6.20 19.19
CA LYS A 727 -13.31 4.81 19.35
C LYS A 727 -12.04 4.60 18.54
N GLU A 728 -11.24 3.64 18.91
CA GLU A 728 -10.03 3.22 18.22
C GLU A 728 -9.98 1.69 18.15
N LEU A 729 -9.71 1.12 16.99
CA LEU A 729 -9.44 -0.32 16.86
C LEU A 729 -8.15 -0.67 17.61
N LYS A 730 -8.20 -1.67 18.45
CA LYS A 730 -7.05 -2.14 19.26
C LYS A 730 -6.79 -3.64 19.13
N GLY A 731 -7.68 -4.36 18.40
CA GLY A 731 -7.51 -5.79 18.13
C GLY A 731 -8.56 -6.34 17.19
N PHE A 732 -8.22 -7.43 16.54
CA PHE A 732 -9.17 -8.22 15.75
C PHE A 732 -8.76 -9.68 15.72
N GLN A 733 -9.74 -10.56 15.47
CA GLN A 733 -9.49 -11.99 15.22
C GLN A 733 -10.38 -12.47 14.08
N ARG A 734 -9.78 -13.11 13.09
CA ARG A 734 -10.49 -13.87 12.06
C ARG A 734 -10.73 -15.28 12.58
N ILE A 735 -11.97 -15.71 12.60
CA ILE A 735 -12.37 -17.03 13.09
C ILE A 735 -13.23 -17.76 12.06
N HIS A 736 -12.96 -19.05 11.88
CA HIS A 736 -13.82 -19.93 11.10
C HIS A 736 -14.88 -20.57 11.98
N LEU A 737 -16.13 -20.59 11.51
CA LEU A 737 -17.27 -21.22 12.18
C LEU A 737 -18.08 -22.07 11.20
N ALA A 738 -18.20 -23.35 11.49
CA ALA A 738 -19.13 -24.21 10.79
C ALA A 738 -20.60 -23.77 11.03
N ALA A 739 -21.52 -24.22 10.21
CA ALA A 739 -22.95 -23.96 10.37
C ALA A 739 -23.45 -24.41 11.76
N GLY A 740 -24.03 -23.46 12.53
CA GLY A 740 -24.50 -23.68 13.88
C GLY A 740 -23.43 -23.66 14.99
N GLU A 741 -22.14 -23.58 14.65
CA GLU A 741 -21.04 -23.57 15.58
C GLU A 741 -20.98 -22.27 16.42
N SER A 742 -20.52 -22.40 17.65
CA SER A 742 -20.24 -21.27 18.56
C SER A 742 -18.80 -21.34 19.05
N LYS A 743 -18.12 -20.20 19.10
CA LYS A 743 -16.74 -20.09 19.59
C LYS A 743 -16.62 -18.89 20.55
N GLU A 744 -15.88 -19.07 21.64
CA GLU A 744 -15.46 -17.95 22.47
C GLU A 744 -14.23 -17.28 21.87
N VAL A 745 -14.27 -15.97 21.75
CA VAL A 745 -13.19 -15.11 21.28
C VAL A 745 -12.76 -14.20 22.40
N SER A 746 -11.48 -14.12 22.67
CA SER A 746 -10.93 -13.37 23.79
C SER A 746 -9.78 -12.46 23.34
N PHE A 747 -9.76 -11.26 23.90
CA PHE A 747 -8.70 -10.27 23.70
C PHE A 747 -8.08 -9.91 25.04
N ASP A 748 -6.76 -9.90 25.11
CA ASP A 748 -6.04 -9.38 26.25
C ASP A 748 -5.93 -7.88 26.14
N ILE A 749 -6.49 -7.16 27.10
CA ILE A 749 -6.36 -5.71 27.21
C ILE A 749 -5.06 -5.42 27.93
N THR A 750 -4.19 -4.68 27.28
CA THR A 750 -2.88 -4.28 27.85
C THR A 750 -2.83 -2.78 28.11
N PRO A 751 -1.99 -2.31 29.05
CA PRO A 751 -1.77 -0.87 29.24
C PRO A 751 -1.36 -0.14 27.96
N ASP A 752 -0.54 -0.77 27.10
CA ASP A 752 -0.13 -0.16 25.83
C ASP A 752 -1.30 0.13 24.87
N MET A 753 -2.40 -0.63 24.95
CA MET A 753 -3.60 -0.36 24.14
C MET A 753 -4.31 0.94 24.58
N LEU A 754 -4.07 1.40 25.82
CA LEU A 754 -4.70 2.58 26.42
C LEU A 754 -3.84 3.85 26.30
N LYS A 755 -2.56 3.69 25.94
CA LYS A 755 -1.63 4.81 25.80
C LYS A 755 -1.96 5.71 24.60
N PHE A 756 -1.61 6.98 24.77
CA PHE A 756 -1.66 7.99 23.73
C PHE A 756 -0.56 9.05 23.94
N TYR A 757 -0.26 9.82 22.91
CA TYR A 757 0.62 10.97 23.01
C TYR A 757 -0.17 12.19 23.45
N ASN A 758 0.17 12.76 24.62
CA ASN A 758 -0.45 13.97 25.16
C ASN A 758 0.05 15.25 24.48
N ALA A 759 -0.36 16.42 24.99
CA ALA A 759 0.03 17.72 24.44
C ALA A 759 1.55 17.99 24.47
N ASP A 760 2.26 17.38 25.42
CA ASP A 760 3.73 17.45 25.56
C ASP A 760 4.47 16.41 24.71
N LEU A 761 3.76 15.66 23.89
CA LEU A 761 4.26 14.53 23.09
C LEU A 761 4.86 13.39 23.94
N LYS A 762 4.39 13.22 25.15
CA LYS A 762 4.70 12.07 26.00
C LYS A 762 3.69 10.95 25.74
N HIS A 763 4.18 9.73 25.64
CA HIS A 763 3.35 8.52 25.44
C HIS A 763 2.91 7.99 26.79
N VAL A 764 1.69 8.33 27.22
CA VAL A 764 1.17 8.12 28.57
C VAL A 764 -0.13 7.33 28.57
N ILE A 765 -0.45 6.68 29.70
CA ILE A 765 -1.77 6.20 30.07
C ILE A 765 -2.27 7.07 31.23
N GLU A 766 -3.50 7.53 31.19
CA GLU A 766 -4.09 8.37 32.24
C GLU A 766 -5.19 7.58 32.98
N PRO A 767 -5.31 7.71 34.32
CA PRO A 767 -6.43 7.15 35.07
C PRO A 767 -7.76 7.69 34.57
N GLY A 768 -8.77 6.83 34.53
CA GLY A 768 -10.11 7.23 34.06
C GLY A 768 -10.99 6.07 33.63
N ASP A 769 -12.12 6.43 33.06
CA ASP A 769 -13.10 5.48 32.51
C ASP A 769 -12.84 5.22 31.05
N PHE A 770 -12.78 3.94 30.69
CA PHE A 770 -12.68 3.47 29.31
C PHE A 770 -13.92 2.65 28.93
N GLN A 771 -14.29 2.71 27.66
CA GLN A 771 -15.26 1.80 27.05
C GLN A 771 -14.50 0.75 26.24
N ILE A 772 -14.73 -0.51 26.56
CA ILE A 772 -14.24 -1.67 25.79
C ILE A 772 -15.41 -2.16 24.95
N MET A 773 -15.21 -2.24 23.64
CA MET A 773 -16.26 -2.55 22.67
C MET A 773 -15.85 -3.72 21.80
N ILE A 774 -16.76 -4.71 21.62
CA ILE A 774 -16.55 -5.83 20.70
C ILE A 774 -17.73 -5.93 19.75
N GLY A 775 -17.46 -6.10 18.44
CA GLY A 775 -18.51 -6.25 17.45
C GLY A 775 -18.01 -6.68 16.07
N THR A 776 -18.92 -6.63 15.13
CA THR A 776 -18.68 -7.01 13.74
C THR A 776 -18.18 -5.85 12.85
N ASN A 777 -18.35 -4.61 13.30
CA ASN A 777 -17.89 -3.39 12.63
C ASN A 777 -17.90 -2.21 13.61
N SER A 778 -17.41 -1.05 13.22
CA SER A 778 -17.31 0.14 14.10
C SER A 778 -18.64 0.69 14.60
N LYS A 779 -19.77 0.34 13.98
CA LYS A 779 -21.11 0.78 14.38
C LYS A 779 -21.83 -0.26 15.25
N ASP A 780 -21.75 -1.54 14.87
CA ASP A 780 -22.44 -2.63 15.56
C ASP A 780 -21.48 -3.28 16.59
N VAL A 781 -21.49 -2.72 17.79
CA VAL A 781 -20.63 -3.13 18.91
C VAL A 781 -21.42 -3.28 20.20
N LYS A 782 -20.98 -4.23 21.04
CA LYS A 782 -21.38 -4.33 22.46
C LYS A 782 -20.34 -3.63 23.31
N THR A 783 -20.76 -2.94 24.38
CA THR A 783 -19.88 -2.07 25.15
C THR A 783 -19.90 -2.47 26.64
N LEU A 784 -18.73 -2.52 27.26
CA LEU A 784 -18.53 -2.63 28.71
C LEU A 784 -17.58 -1.54 29.18
N LYS A 785 -17.66 -1.19 30.47
CA LYS A 785 -16.82 -0.18 31.10
C LYS A 785 -15.63 -0.85 31.80
N LEU A 786 -14.46 -0.21 31.65
CA LEU A 786 -13.24 -0.48 32.39
C LEU A 786 -12.82 0.81 33.11
N ASN A 787 -12.59 0.76 34.41
CA ASN A 787 -12.05 1.89 35.17
C ASN A 787 -10.55 1.64 35.47
N VAL A 788 -9.69 2.56 35.11
CA VAL A 788 -8.24 2.55 35.33
C VAL A 788 -7.91 3.54 36.44
N LYS A 789 -7.20 3.08 37.50
CA LYS A 789 -6.84 3.86 38.71
C LYS A 789 -5.37 4.17 38.75
#